data_60b6319f3338419135f0ab8af0dbef01
#
_entry.id   60b6319f3338419135f0ab8af0dbef01
#
_cell.length_a   1.000
_cell.length_b   1.000
_cell.length_c   1.000
_cell.angle_alpha   90.00
_cell.angle_beta   90.00
_cell.angle_gamma   90.00
#
_symmetry.space_group_name_H-M   'P 1'
#
loop_
_entity.id
_entity.type
_entity.pdbx_description
1 polymer ?
#
loop_
_entity_poly.entity_id
_entity_poly.type
_entity_poly.pdbx_seq_one_letter_code
_entity_poly.pdbx_strand_id
1 'polypeptide(L)'
;MEKYGLNQLREMFLSFFESKGHLRLPSFSLIPQNDASLLLINSGMAPMKPYFKGEKEPPRHRVCTCQKCIRTGDIENIGKTARHGTYFEMLGNFSFGDYFKHEAIAWSWEFLTSPKWVGIDPDRLYPSVYVDDDEAFDIWNKEIGIPAERIFRFGKEDNFWEHGAGPCGPCSEIYYDRGPKYGCGKPGCTVGCDCDRYMEVWNNVFSQFDNDGEGHYSELKQKNIDTGMGLERLAVVCQDVDSLFDVDTVMNITHKVSELTGAYYGQSYKMDVSLRVITDHIRSATFMICDGVLPSNEGRGYVLRRLLRRAARHGKLLGVNEPFLYKVIDTVIHENECQYPELREKQSYITKVVKTEEENFAKTIDAGMKIFADLLAEHKAKGETVFSGADAFKLYDTYGFPVDLTIEMCSDEGMTVDEDEFKKLMEEQRVRARKAREALGDLGWAGQEFGKDIPETEFVGYENTESNGTVVALVADGEICGEVDAGVEAVVVLDRTPMYAEMGGQVADHGIMTADGVRFEVNNVIKNKGGKFMHYGRLAEGRLKLGDKLHVSIDEERRKAISRAHSATHLLQSALRLVLGDHVHQAGSLVEPDRLRFDFTHFSALTAEEISQINTVMADMILEGADIETKVMPFDEAKKLGAMALFGEKYGDTVRVVEMGDFSMEFCGGTHLDNTAKVGMFVVTSEGSVASGVRRIEAITGREVIAKYIAMTSMVNKVADRLKARPVEIMSKVESNLSEIHELRQNIDKLKDQLMSGQAERMLYGAKDIKGLKVITITNGPVNAADIRKMGDQLRDRYPNIVAVLAATAESKATMLAVCGKNAVERGIKAGDLIKNITKICEGTGGGKPDSAMGGCKNLLKLDDAMAAVDDFVNANAKE
;
A
#
# COMPACT_ATOMS: atom_id res chain seq x y z
N MET A 1 -31.41 -1.72 -38.02
CA MET A 1 -30.84 -2.41 -36.86
C MET A 1 -31.59 -1.97 -35.63
N GLU A 2 -32.00 -2.90 -34.79
CA GLU A 2 -32.61 -2.59 -33.48
C GLU A 2 -31.51 -2.14 -32.51
N LYS A 3 -31.82 -1.21 -31.62
CA LYS A 3 -30.84 -0.74 -30.61
C LYS A 3 -30.88 -1.67 -29.40
N TYR A 4 -29.85 -2.44 -29.22
CA TYR A 4 -29.70 -3.35 -28.09
C TYR A 4 -28.82 -2.76 -27.00
N GLY A 5 -29.21 -2.96 -25.75
CA GLY A 5 -28.35 -2.61 -24.59
C GLY A 5 -27.16 -3.56 -24.46
N LEU A 6 -26.07 -3.11 -23.81
CA LEU A 6 -24.84 -3.87 -23.64
C LEU A 6 -25.09 -5.25 -23.01
N ASN A 7 -25.91 -5.31 -21.96
CA ASN A 7 -26.27 -6.57 -21.29
C ASN A 7 -27.07 -7.52 -22.19
N GLN A 8 -27.91 -6.99 -23.08
CA GLN A 8 -28.66 -7.78 -24.05
C GLN A 8 -27.71 -8.39 -25.10
N LEU A 9 -26.77 -7.61 -25.62
CA LEU A 9 -25.79 -8.09 -26.61
C LEU A 9 -24.92 -9.21 -26.03
N ARG A 10 -24.50 -9.11 -24.77
CA ARG A 10 -23.79 -10.17 -24.08
C ARG A 10 -24.58 -11.48 -24.05
N GLU A 11 -25.84 -11.42 -23.63
CA GLU A 11 -26.69 -12.60 -23.54
C GLU A 11 -27.01 -13.15 -24.93
N MET A 12 -27.24 -12.31 -25.92
CA MET A 12 -27.46 -12.73 -27.30
C MET A 12 -26.27 -13.55 -27.86
N PHE A 13 -25.03 -13.07 -27.61
CA PHE A 13 -23.83 -13.80 -28.06
C PHE A 13 -23.69 -15.17 -27.39
N LEU A 14 -23.83 -15.19 -26.07
CA LEU A 14 -23.71 -16.45 -25.32
C LEU A 14 -24.79 -17.46 -25.72
N SER A 15 -26.06 -17.03 -25.83
CA SER A 15 -27.16 -17.85 -26.28
C SER A 15 -27.01 -18.33 -27.73
N PHE A 16 -26.46 -17.49 -28.63
CA PHE A 16 -26.15 -17.88 -29.99
C PHE A 16 -25.19 -19.07 -30.02
N PHE A 17 -24.05 -18.99 -29.32
CA PHE A 17 -23.06 -20.06 -29.33
C PHE A 17 -23.49 -21.28 -28.53
N GLU A 18 -24.32 -21.13 -27.48
CA GLU A 18 -25.01 -22.29 -26.87
C GLU A 18 -25.87 -23.03 -27.90
N SER A 19 -26.59 -22.32 -28.78
CA SER A 19 -27.37 -22.93 -29.86
C SER A 19 -26.52 -23.68 -30.90
N LYS A 20 -25.21 -23.32 -30.99
CA LYS A 20 -24.21 -24.03 -31.82
C LYS A 20 -23.47 -25.15 -31.07
N GLY A 21 -23.90 -25.47 -29.82
CA GLY A 21 -23.38 -26.59 -29.03
C GLY A 21 -22.19 -26.24 -28.15
N HIS A 22 -21.89 -24.93 -27.96
CA HIS A 22 -20.84 -24.50 -27.07
C HIS A 22 -21.28 -24.59 -25.59
N LEU A 23 -20.32 -24.89 -24.70
CA LEU A 23 -20.51 -24.78 -23.27
C LEU A 23 -20.20 -23.33 -22.85
N ARG A 24 -21.18 -22.66 -22.25
CA ARG A 24 -21.00 -21.36 -21.65
C ARG A 24 -20.18 -21.51 -20.38
N LEU A 25 -19.02 -20.85 -20.33
CA LEU A 25 -18.16 -20.76 -19.14
C LEU A 25 -18.30 -19.38 -18.49
N PRO A 26 -18.19 -19.30 -17.15
CA PRO A 26 -18.09 -18.02 -16.46
C PRO A 26 -16.80 -17.31 -16.85
N SER A 27 -16.75 -16.00 -16.65
CA SER A 27 -15.49 -15.22 -16.78
C SER A 27 -14.45 -15.71 -15.77
N PHE A 28 -13.23 -15.89 -16.25
CA PHE A 28 -12.10 -16.13 -15.35
C PHE A 28 -11.71 -14.84 -14.61
N SER A 29 -10.95 -15.01 -13.51
CA SER A 29 -10.37 -13.88 -12.79
C SER A 29 -9.42 -13.07 -13.68
N LEU A 30 -9.35 -11.77 -13.45
CA LEU A 30 -8.35 -10.89 -14.07
C LEU A 30 -6.91 -11.23 -13.66
N ILE A 31 -6.73 -11.98 -12.56
CA ILE A 31 -5.42 -12.45 -12.08
C ILE A 31 -5.08 -13.76 -12.80
N PRO A 32 -4.02 -13.78 -13.65
CA PRO A 32 -3.58 -15.00 -14.32
C PRO A 32 -3.20 -16.08 -13.32
N GLN A 33 -3.63 -17.32 -13.60
CA GLN A 33 -3.21 -18.50 -12.85
C GLN A 33 -2.12 -19.24 -13.63
N ASN A 34 -0.94 -19.42 -13.01
CA ASN A 34 0.19 -20.17 -13.59
C ASN A 34 0.78 -19.56 -14.89
N ASP A 35 0.58 -18.28 -15.16
CA ASP A 35 1.19 -17.57 -16.30
C ASP A 35 1.95 -16.32 -15.78
N ALA A 36 3.26 -16.45 -15.63
CA ALA A 36 4.12 -15.35 -15.17
C ALA A 36 4.39 -14.28 -16.25
N SER A 37 4.02 -14.55 -17.52
CA SER A 37 4.20 -13.60 -18.63
C SER A 37 3.16 -12.48 -18.65
N LEU A 38 2.04 -12.65 -17.93
CA LEU A 38 0.94 -11.70 -17.88
C LEU A 38 0.77 -11.13 -16.48
N LEU A 39 0.65 -9.82 -16.37
CA LEU A 39 0.26 -9.15 -15.12
C LEU A 39 -1.25 -9.30 -14.85
N LEU A 40 -2.06 -9.12 -15.88
CA LEU A 40 -3.52 -9.19 -15.86
C LEU A 40 -4.01 -9.86 -17.13
N ILE A 41 -5.15 -10.52 -17.07
CA ILE A 41 -5.81 -11.13 -18.24
C ILE A 41 -6.22 -10.02 -19.21
N ASN A 42 -5.77 -10.13 -20.45
CA ASN A 42 -5.94 -9.14 -21.52
C ASN A 42 -6.62 -9.68 -22.77
N SER A 43 -6.98 -10.98 -22.78
CA SER A 43 -7.68 -11.66 -23.89
C SER A 43 -8.50 -12.84 -23.39
N GLY A 44 -9.50 -13.27 -24.19
CA GLY A 44 -10.35 -14.41 -23.89
C GLY A 44 -9.60 -15.74 -23.82
N MET A 45 -8.56 -15.89 -24.63
CA MET A 45 -7.77 -17.13 -24.76
C MET A 45 -6.78 -17.33 -23.59
N ALA A 46 -6.28 -16.24 -23.01
CA ALA A 46 -5.20 -16.29 -22.01
C ALA A 46 -5.43 -17.32 -20.88
N PRO A 47 -6.61 -17.42 -20.25
CA PRO A 47 -6.87 -18.43 -19.22
C PRO A 47 -6.94 -19.87 -19.75
N MET A 48 -7.09 -20.04 -21.06
CA MET A 48 -7.34 -21.34 -21.70
C MET A 48 -6.14 -21.90 -22.49
N LYS A 49 -4.97 -21.23 -22.44
CA LYS A 49 -3.72 -21.68 -23.10
C LYS A 49 -3.44 -23.19 -22.97
N PRO A 50 -3.61 -23.86 -21.80
CA PRO A 50 -3.35 -25.29 -21.66
C PRO A 50 -4.25 -26.18 -22.52
N TYR A 51 -5.50 -25.77 -22.81
CA TYR A 51 -6.42 -26.47 -23.67
C TYR A 51 -5.99 -26.36 -25.15
N PHE A 52 -5.53 -25.17 -25.56
CA PHE A 52 -4.99 -24.93 -26.91
C PHE A 52 -3.75 -25.77 -27.22
N LYS A 53 -2.87 -25.95 -26.22
CA LYS A 53 -1.65 -26.79 -26.35
C LYS A 53 -1.93 -28.29 -26.22
N GLY A 54 -3.12 -28.69 -25.82
CA GLY A 54 -3.45 -30.09 -25.52
C GLY A 54 -2.72 -30.64 -24.29
N GLU A 55 -2.31 -29.75 -23.36
CA GLU A 55 -1.71 -30.10 -22.08
C GLU A 55 -2.77 -30.52 -21.05
N LYS A 56 -4.00 -30.06 -21.25
CA LYS A 56 -5.15 -30.33 -20.40
C LYS A 56 -6.40 -30.55 -21.25
N GLU A 57 -7.22 -31.57 -20.88
CA GLU A 57 -8.53 -31.78 -21.51
C GLU A 57 -9.49 -30.63 -21.21
N PRO A 58 -10.11 -30.01 -22.24
CA PRO A 58 -11.12 -28.98 -22.02
C PRO A 58 -12.41 -29.57 -21.45
N PRO A 59 -13.23 -28.80 -20.72
CA PRO A 59 -14.52 -29.28 -20.20
C PRO A 59 -15.50 -29.66 -21.33
N ARG A 60 -15.31 -29.08 -22.53
CA ARG A 60 -15.96 -29.42 -23.81
C ARG A 60 -15.10 -28.88 -24.95
N HIS A 61 -15.08 -29.53 -26.11
CA HIS A 61 -14.31 -29.07 -27.29
C HIS A 61 -14.80 -27.73 -27.87
N ARG A 62 -16.03 -27.31 -27.56
CA ARG A 62 -16.62 -26.01 -27.91
C ARG A 62 -16.99 -25.28 -26.65
N VAL A 63 -16.42 -24.10 -26.41
CA VAL A 63 -16.79 -23.25 -25.28
C VAL A 63 -17.02 -21.81 -25.75
N CYS A 64 -17.85 -21.06 -25.02
CA CYS A 64 -17.98 -19.61 -25.20
C CYS A 64 -17.93 -18.91 -23.86
N THR A 65 -17.38 -17.68 -23.86
CA THR A 65 -17.26 -16.86 -22.66
C THR A 65 -17.50 -15.39 -22.97
N CYS A 66 -17.85 -14.65 -21.92
CA CYS A 66 -17.66 -13.22 -21.86
C CYS A 66 -16.56 -12.94 -20.83
N GLN A 67 -15.32 -12.70 -21.28
CA GLN A 67 -14.14 -12.60 -20.44
C GLN A 67 -13.85 -11.16 -20.06
N LYS A 68 -13.71 -10.89 -18.75
CA LYS A 68 -13.15 -9.64 -18.22
C LYS A 68 -11.70 -9.46 -18.68
N CYS A 69 -11.37 -8.31 -19.24
CA CYS A 69 -10.01 -8.00 -19.73
C CYS A 69 -9.54 -6.64 -19.26
N ILE A 70 -8.24 -6.51 -19.00
CA ILE A 70 -7.56 -5.25 -18.72
C ILE A 70 -6.41 -5.05 -19.70
N ARG A 71 -6.39 -3.91 -20.39
CA ARG A 71 -5.28 -3.44 -21.23
C ARG A 71 -4.87 -2.03 -20.82
N THR A 72 -3.59 -1.83 -20.61
CA THR A 72 -3.03 -0.55 -20.13
C THR A 72 -2.01 0.08 -21.07
N GLY A 73 -1.72 -0.56 -22.22
CA GLY A 73 -0.78 -0.05 -23.22
C GLY A 73 -1.18 1.32 -23.78
N ASP A 74 -2.48 1.59 -23.86
CA ASP A 74 -3.03 2.81 -24.46
C ASP A 74 -3.68 3.75 -23.40
N ILE A 75 -3.23 3.71 -22.15
CA ILE A 75 -3.86 4.47 -21.06
C ILE A 75 -3.90 5.99 -21.35
N GLU A 76 -2.93 6.52 -22.07
CA GLU A 76 -2.88 7.93 -22.46
C GLU A 76 -3.93 8.33 -23.51
N ASN A 77 -4.45 7.34 -24.26
CA ASN A 77 -5.50 7.52 -25.26
C ASN A 77 -6.91 7.43 -24.66
N ILE A 78 -7.02 6.99 -23.40
CA ILE A 78 -8.31 6.87 -22.73
C ILE A 78 -8.99 8.23 -22.62
N GLY A 79 -10.25 8.28 -23.02
CA GLY A 79 -11.06 9.50 -23.05
C GLY A 79 -10.84 10.40 -24.28
N LYS A 80 -9.73 10.21 -25.04
CA LYS A 80 -9.39 11.00 -26.23
C LYS A 80 -9.87 10.34 -27.53
N THR A 81 -9.93 9.02 -27.57
CA THR A 81 -10.36 8.22 -28.73
C THR A 81 -11.70 7.54 -28.47
N ALA A 82 -12.40 7.13 -29.52
CA ALA A 82 -13.72 6.51 -29.43
C ALA A 82 -13.70 5.03 -29.00
N ARG A 83 -12.55 4.36 -29.15
CA ARG A 83 -12.43 2.88 -29.15
C ARG A 83 -11.53 2.32 -28.03
N HIS A 84 -10.81 3.15 -27.25
CA HIS A 84 -9.90 2.67 -26.22
C HIS A 84 -10.54 2.73 -24.83
N GLY A 85 -10.53 1.60 -24.13
CA GLY A 85 -10.92 1.44 -22.74
C GLY A 85 -9.92 0.55 -22.01
N THR A 86 -9.68 0.81 -20.73
CA THR A 86 -8.77 0.01 -19.90
C THR A 86 -9.41 -1.33 -19.55
N TYR A 87 -10.64 -1.30 -19.01
CA TYR A 87 -11.47 -2.48 -18.81
C TYR A 87 -12.43 -2.65 -19.98
N PHE A 88 -12.53 -3.86 -20.48
CA PHE A 88 -13.52 -4.23 -21.48
C PHE A 88 -13.89 -5.71 -21.34
N GLU A 89 -15.03 -6.07 -21.91
CA GLU A 89 -15.48 -7.44 -21.96
C GLU A 89 -15.22 -8.02 -23.36
N MET A 90 -14.52 -9.16 -23.41
CA MET A 90 -14.24 -9.89 -24.64
C MET A 90 -15.18 -11.08 -24.77
N LEU A 91 -16.06 -11.00 -25.75
CA LEU A 91 -16.89 -12.13 -26.17
C LEU A 91 -16.04 -13.07 -27.02
N GLY A 92 -15.97 -14.33 -26.63
CA GLY A 92 -15.15 -15.33 -27.33
C GLY A 92 -15.87 -16.66 -27.51
N ASN A 93 -15.73 -17.25 -28.69
CA ASN A 93 -16.07 -18.65 -28.95
C ASN A 93 -14.80 -19.41 -29.35
N PHE A 94 -14.65 -20.59 -28.81
CA PHE A 94 -13.42 -21.36 -28.86
C PHE A 94 -13.70 -22.77 -29.33
N SER A 95 -12.80 -23.32 -30.20
CA SER A 95 -12.77 -24.69 -30.60
C SER A 95 -11.43 -25.33 -30.29
N PHE A 96 -11.46 -26.45 -29.61
CA PHE A 96 -10.26 -27.23 -29.27
C PHE A 96 -10.25 -28.49 -30.14
N GLY A 97 -9.81 -28.36 -31.42
CA GLY A 97 -9.75 -29.46 -32.39
C GLY A 97 -11.09 -29.99 -32.88
N ASP A 98 -12.18 -29.20 -32.79
CA ASP A 98 -13.52 -29.64 -33.24
C ASP A 98 -13.89 -28.98 -34.59
N TYR A 99 -14.13 -27.66 -34.63
CA TYR A 99 -14.40 -26.94 -35.88
C TYR A 99 -13.26 -25.94 -36.18
N PHE A 100 -13.22 -25.43 -37.41
CA PHE A 100 -12.17 -24.52 -37.84
C PHE A 100 -12.72 -23.33 -38.65
N LYS A 101 -12.03 -22.86 -39.71
CA LYS A 101 -12.31 -21.63 -40.45
C LYS A 101 -13.73 -21.51 -40.99
N HIS A 102 -14.25 -22.61 -41.63
CA HIS A 102 -15.57 -22.58 -42.27
C HIS A 102 -16.69 -22.20 -41.29
N GLU A 103 -16.78 -22.92 -40.19
CA GLU A 103 -17.79 -22.68 -39.16
C GLU A 103 -17.56 -21.35 -38.45
N ALA A 104 -16.29 -21.00 -38.08
CA ALA A 104 -15.99 -19.78 -37.40
C ALA A 104 -16.41 -18.55 -38.21
N ILE A 105 -16.06 -18.48 -39.49
CA ILE A 105 -16.43 -17.39 -40.39
C ILE A 105 -17.97 -17.38 -40.62
N ALA A 106 -18.57 -18.52 -40.90
CA ALA A 106 -20.01 -18.58 -41.16
C ALA A 106 -20.82 -18.15 -39.91
N TRP A 107 -20.45 -18.59 -38.72
CA TRP A 107 -21.17 -18.21 -37.48
C TRP A 107 -20.94 -16.78 -37.07
N SER A 108 -19.74 -16.23 -37.26
CA SER A 108 -19.50 -14.81 -36.98
C SER A 108 -20.34 -13.92 -37.91
N TRP A 109 -20.44 -14.28 -39.21
CA TRP A 109 -21.30 -13.58 -40.16
C TRP A 109 -22.78 -13.71 -39.83
N GLU A 110 -23.25 -14.95 -39.52
CA GLU A 110 -24.64 -15.19 -39.11
C GLU A 110 -25.02 -14.36 -37.88
N PHE A 111 -24.18 -14.36 -36.87
CA PHE A 111 -24.47 -13.62 -35.66
C PHE A 111 -24.62 -12.09 -35.92
N LEU A 112 -23.69 -11.53 -36.68
CA LEU A 112 -23.71 -10.09 -36.95
C LEU A 112 -24.84 -9.66 -37.89
N THR A 113 -25.15 -10.44 -38.91
CA THR A 113 -26.04 -10.03 -40.03
C THR A 113 -27.48 -10.54 -39.93
N SER A 114 -27.70 -11.64 -39.21
CA SER A 114 -29.06 -12.21 -39.10
C SER A 114 -29.98 -11.30 -38.28
N PRO A 115 -31.20 -10.97 -38.81
CA PRO A 115 -32.18 -10.20 -38.05
C PRO A 115 -32.67 -10.85 -36.77
N LYS A 116 -32.47 -12.17 -36.60
CA LYS A 116 -32.75 -12.91 -35.38
C LYS A 116 -31.77 -12.54 -34.25
N TRP A 117 -30.61 -12.13 -34.63
CA TRP A 117 -29.52 -11.74 -33.70
C TRP A 117 -29.23 -10.26 -33.82
N VAL A 118 -28.03 -9.81 -34.18
CA VAL A 118 -27.66 -8.39 -34.19
C VAL A 118 -28.29 -7.62 -35.34
N GLY A 119 -28.37 -8.19 -36.53
CA GLY A 119 -29.01 -7.60 -37.72
C GLY A 119 -28.30 -6.39 -38.30
N ILE A 120 -26.96 -6.40 -38.29
CA ILE A 120 -26.13 -5.38 -38.95
C ILE A 120 -26.30 -5.50 -40.47
N ASP A 121 -26.41 -4.38 -41.15
CA ASP A 121 -26.40 -4.31 -42.61
C ASP A 121 -25.11 -4.90 -43.19
N PRO A 122 -25.19 -6.01 -43.95
CA PRO A 122 -24.01 -6.64 -44.55
C PRO A 122 -23.16 -5.72 -45.40
N ASP A 123 -23.76 -4.68 -46.02
CA ASP A 123 -23.01 -3.71 -46.85
C ASP A 123 -22.10 -2.78 -46.04
N ARG A 124 -22.25 -2.73 -44.74
CA ARG A 124 -21.37 -1.97 -43.83
C ARG A 124 -20.25 -2.82 -43.21
N LEU A 125 -20.19 -4.13 -43.49
CA LEU A 125 -19.17 -5.03 -42.94
C LEU A 125 -18.10 -5.33 -43.99
N TYR A 126 -16.84 -5.26 -43.56
CA TYR A 126 -15.66 -5.44 -44.39
C TYR A 126 -14.70 -6.42 -43.72
N PRO A 127 -14.56 -7.68 -44.22
CA PRO A 127 -13.59 -8.60 -43.66
C PRO A 127 -12.16 -8.32 -44.15
N SER A 128 -11.20 -8.68 -43.29
CA SER A 128 -9.80 -8.78 -43.67
C SER A 128 -9.28 -10.20 -43.42
N VAL A 129 -8.20 -10.57 -44.11
CA VAL A 129 -7.55 -11.88 -43.96
C VAL A 129 -6.02 -11.68 -44.03
N TYR A 130 -5.28 -12.63 -43.42
CA TYR A 130 -3.84 -12.65 -43.57
C TYR A 130 -3.44 -12.81 -45.08
N VAL A 131 -2.40 -12.15 -45.49
CA VAL A 131 -2.00 -12.04 -46.91
C VAL A 131 -1.84 -13.39 -47.60
N ASP A 132 -1.34 -14.41 -46.92
CA ASP A 132 -1.10 -15.75 -47.42
C ASP A 132 -2.24 -16.75 -47.09
N ASP A 133 -3.36 -16.30 -46.46
CA ASP A 133 -4.50 -17.19 -46.13
C ASP A 133 -5.57 -17.14 -47.23
N ASP A 134 -5.28 -17.84 -48.32
CA ASP A 134 -6.22 -18.00 -49.44
C ASP A 134 -7.49 -18.79 -49.06
N GLU A 135 -7.40 -19.73 -48.10
CA GLU A 135 -8.55 -20.49 -47.62
C GLU A 135 -9.59 -19.57 -46.97
N ALA A 136 -9.17 -18.69 -46.04
CA ALA A 136 -10.06 -17.72 -45.41
C ALA A 136 -10.65 -16.73 -46.42
N PHE A 137 -9.86 -16.29 -47.38
CA PHE A 137 -10.32 -15.42 -48.46
C PHE A 137 -11.40 -16.10 -49.32
N ASP A 138 -11.19 -17.37 -49.69
CA ASP A 138 -12.15 -18.16 -50.48
C ASP A 138 -13.45 -18.41 -49.71
N ILE A 139 -13.40 -18.67 -48.41
CA ILE A 139 -14.60 -18.82 -47.57
C ILE A 139 -15.41 -17.52 -47.61
N TRP A 140 -14.79 -16.37 -47.37
CA TRP A 140 -15.47 -15.07 -47.45
C TRP A 140 -16.08 -14.80 -48.83
N ASN A 141 -15.32 -15.06 -49.89
CA ASN A 141 -15.73 -14.71 -51.24
C ASN A 141 -16.76 -15.70 -51.83
N LYS A 142 -16.48 -17.04 -51.68
CA LYS A 142 -17.26 -18.06 -52.39
C LYS A 142 -18.39 -18.63 -51.56
N GLU A 143 -18.22 -18.76 -50.25
CA GLU A 143 -19.24 -19.37 -49.37
C GLU A 143 -20.15 -18.30 -48.76
N ILE A 144 -19.57 -17.23 -48.20
CA ILE A 144 -20.35 -16.13 -47.64
C ILE A 144 -20.89 -15.20 -48.73
N GLY A 145 -20.16 -15.08 -49.85
CA GLY A 145 -20.57 -14.29 -50.99
C GLY A 145 -20.18 -12.83 -50.95
N ILE A 146 -19.14 -12.46 -50.16
CA ILE A 146 -18.62 -11.09 -50.12
C ILE A 146 -17.80 -10.80 -51.39
N PRO A 147 -18.05 -9.69 -52.14
CA PRO A 147 -17.24 -9.31 -53.29
C PRO A 147 -15.75 -9.19 -52.96
N ALA A 148 -14.88 -9.68 -53.84
CA ALA A 148 -13.44 -9.75 -53.62
C ALA A 148 -12.83 -8.35 -53.30
N GLU A 149 -13.36 -7.27 -53.82
CA GLU A 149 -12.93 -5.90 -53.59
C GLU A 149 -13.31 -5.38 -52.19
N ARG A 150 -14.12 -6.09 -51.44
CA ARG A 150 -14.49 -5.77 -50.04
C ARG A 150 -13.74 -6.64 -49.06
N ILE A 151 -12.88 -7.55 -49.48
CA ILE A 151 -12.04 -8.40 -48.61
C ILE A 151 -10.60 -7.87 -48.67
N PHE A 152 -10.10 -7.42 -47.54
CA PHE A 152 -8.77 -6.81 -47.43
C PHE A 152 -7.72 -7.83 -47.05
N ARG A 153 -6.51 -7.71 -47.59
CA ARG A 153 -5.38 -8.58 -47.23
C ARG A 153 -4.31 -7.77 -46.55
N PHE A 154 -4.00 -8.14 -45.29
CA PHE A 154 -2.99 -7.48 -44.51
C PHE A 154 -1.85 -8.42 -44.10
N GLY A 155 -0.74 -7.84 -43.71
CA GLY A 155 0.47 -8.54 -43.29
C GLY A 155 0.37 -9.08 -41.87
N LYS A 156 1.52 -9.50 -41.40
CA LYS A 156 1.64 -10.10 -40.04
C LYS A 156 1.29 -9.09 -38.92
N GLU A 157 1.48 -7.82 -39.16
CA GLU A 157 1.21 -6.77 -38.17
C GLU A 157 -0.29 -6.66 -37.83
N ASP A 158 -1.17 -6.92 -38.78
CA ASP A 158 -2.62 -6.75 -38.65
C ASP A 158 -3.38 -8.08 -38.57
N ASN A 159 -3.06 -9.04 -39.45
CA ASN A 159 -3.83 -10.30 -39.59
C ASN A 159 -3.06 -11.56 -39.19
N PHE A 160 -2.14 -11.45 -38.23
CA PHE A 160 -1.52 -12.61 -37.58
C PHE A 160 -1.47 -12.36 -36.07
N TRP A 161 -2.23 -13.15 -35.32
CA TRP A 161 -2.30 -12.96 -33.88
C TRP A 161 -1.24 -13.79 -33.14
N GLU A 162 -0.43 -13.13 -32.33
CA GLU A 162 0.53 -13.74 -31.41
C GLU A 162 0.70 -12.87 -30.16
N HIS A 163 0.94 -13.50 -29.03
CA HIS A 163 1.19 -12.78 -27.77
C HIS A 163 2.20 -13.54 -26.91
N GLY A 164 3.47 -13.16 -27.04
CA GLY A 164 4.58 -13.85 -26.38
C GLY A 164 4.70 -15.31 -26.82
N ALA A 165 5.15 -16.17 -25.90
CA ALA A 165 5.19 -17.61 -26.15
C ALA A 165 3.78 -18.22 -26.05
N GLY A 166 3.44 -19.09 -27.01
CA GLY A 166 2.17 -19.82 -26.98
C GLY A 166 1.44 -19.94 -28.31
N PRO A 167 0.19 -20.43 -28.28
CA PRO A 167 -0.64 -20.62 -29.48
C PRO A 167 -0.81 -19.33 -30.28
N CYS A 168 -0.64 -19.41 -31.58
CA CYS A 168 -0.74 -18.29 -32.50
C CYS A 168 -1.18 -18.74 -33.91
N GLY A 169 -1.52 -17.78 -34.76
CA GLY A 169 -1.86 -18.08 -36.14
C GLY A 169 -2.41 -16.90 -36.91
N PRO A 170 -2.68 -17.09 -38.24
CA PRO A 170 -3.35 -16.09 -39.04
C PRO A 170 -4.75 -15.80 -38.50
N CYS A 171 -5.24 -14.60 -38.74
CA CYS A 171 -6.58 -14.22 -38.32
C CYS A 171 -7.35 -13.48 -39.41
N SER A 172 -8.66 -13.43 -39.22
CA SER A 172 -9.60 -12.69 -40.04
C SER A 172 -10.43 -11.76 -39.19
N GLU A 173 -10.32 -10.48 -39.47
CA GLU A 173 -11.03 -9.44 -38.74
C GLU A 173 -12.26 -8.95 -39.52
N ILE A 174 -13.29 -8.54 -38.81
CA ILE A 174 -14.50 -7.95 -39.36
C ILE A 174 -14.59 -6.51 -38.93
N TYR A 175 -14.52 -5.57 -39.88
CA TYR A 175 -14.63 -4.15 -39.67
C TYR A 175 -16.03 -3.64 -40.01
N TYR A 176 -16.51 -2.66 -39.24
CA TYR A 176 -17.77 -1.96 -39.49
C TYR A 176 -17.50 -0.53 -39.96
N ASP A 177 -18.03 -0.13 -41.13
CA ASP A 177 -17.97 1.24 -41.62
C ASP A 177 -19.00 2.12 -40.91
N ARG A 178 -18.53 2.95 -39.98
CA ARG A 178 -19.34 3.94 -39.24
C ARG A 178 -19.75 5.14 -40.11
N GLY A 179 -19.19 5.26 -41.29
CA GLY A 179 -19.47 6.29 -42.26
C GLY A 179 -18.46 7.45 -42.28
N PRO A 180 -18.53 8.31 -43.28
CA PRO A 180 -17.54 9.37 -43.53
C PRO A 180 -17.37 10.39 -42.39
N LYS A 181 -18.40 10.58 -41.58
CA LYS A 181 -18.36 11.46 -40.37
C LYS A 181 -17.18 11.14 -39.45
N TYR A 182 -16.82 9.84 -39.34
CA TYR A 182 -15.77 9.36 -38.46
C TYR A 182 -14.42 9.17 -39.16
N GLY A 183 -14.33 9.50 -40.46
CA GLY A 183 -13.12 9.36 -41.25
C GLY A 183 -12.11 10.49 -41.03
N CYS A 184 -10.83 10.20 -41.33
CA CYS A 184 -9.75 11.18 -41.20
C CYS A 184 -9.77 12.32 -42.26
N GLY A 185 -10.72 12.29 -43.23
CA GLY A 185 -10.81 13.25 -44.28
C GLY A 185 -9.72 13.16 -45.34
N LYS A 186 -8.78 12.21 -45.24
CA LYS A 186 -7.69 12.02 -46.22
C LYS A 186 -8.16 11.21 -47.41
N PRO A 187 -7.68 11.51 -48.63
CA PRO A 187 -7.87 10.63 -49.78
C PRO A 187 -7.27 9.26 -49.50
N GLY A 188 -8.05 8.18 -49.76
CA GLY A 188 -7.62 6.81 -49.50
C GLY A 188 -7.95 6.27 -48.14
N CYS A 189 -8.79 6.94 -47.34
CA CYS A 189 -9.34 6.40 -46.11
C CYS A 189 -10.11 5.09 -46.38
N THR A 190 -9.57 3.98 -45.89
CA THR A 190 -10.09 2.61 -46.11
C THR A 190 -9.93 1.75 -44.86
N VAL A 191 -10.31 0.48 -44.90
CA VAL A 191 -10.02 -0.48 -43.83
C VAL A 191 -8.52 -0.54 -43.57
N GLY A 192 -8.13 -0.60 -42.29
CA GLY A 192 -6.74 -0.48 -41.84
C GLY A 192 -6.26 0.97 -41.60
N CYS A 193 -7.12 1.97 -41.79
CA CYS A 193 -6.80 3.35 -41.41
C CYS A 193 -6.97 3.54 -39.88
N ASP A 194 -6.04 4.25 -39.27
CA ASP A 194 -6.07 4.53 -37.80
C ASP A 194 -7.23 5.42 -37.31
N CYS A 195 -8.07 5.92 -38.24
CA CYS A 195 -9.24 6.72 -37.86
C CYS A 195 -10.41 5.87 -37.38
N ASP A 196 -11.42 6.51 -36.75
CA ASP A 196 -12.58 5.84 -36.16
C ASP A 196 -13.66 5.41 -37.16
N ARG A 197 -13.44 5.54 -38.50
CA ARG A 197 -14.43 5.17 -39.50
C ARG A 197 -14.62 3.64 -39.61
N TYR A 198 -13.53 2.91 -39.83
CA TYR A 198 -13.58 1.46 -39.93
C TYR A 198 -13.20 0.85 -38.59
N MET A 199 -14.20 0.50 -37.80
CA MET A 199 -13.99 -0.06 -36.46
C MET A 199 -13.95 -1.57 -36.55
N GLU A 200 -12.83 -2.18 -36.13
CA GLU A 200 -12.74 -3.62 -35.90
C GLU A 200 -13.74 -4.00 -34.80
N VAL A 201 -14.68 -4.89 -35.14
CA VAL A 201 -15.69 -5.43 -34.20
C VAL A 201 -15.37 -6.84 -33.75
N TRP A 202 -14.81 -7.69 -34.62
CA TRP A 202 -14.57 -9.10 -34.34
C TRP A 202 -13.29 -9.59 -34.99
N ASN A 203 -12.47 -10.35 -34.24
CA ASN A 203 -11.29 -11.02 -34.74
C ASN A 203 -11.47 -12.55 -34.59
N ASN A 204 -11.34 -13.29 -35.70
CA ASN A 204 -11.35 -14.76 -35.75
C ASN A 204 -9.92 -15.24 -35.95
N VAL A 205 -9.28 -15.76 -34.88
CA VAL A 205 -7.92 -16.29 -34.89
C VAL A 205 -7.92 -17.78 -35.17
N PHE A 206 -7.16 -18.18 -36.14
CA PHE A 206 -6.99 -19.59 -36.59
C PHE A 206 -5.70 -20.13 -35.97
N SER A 207 -5.77 -20.51 -34.69
CA SER A 207 -4.62 -20.97 -33.92
C SER A 207 -4.15 -22.33 -34.40
N GLN A 208 -3.04 -22.35 -35.12
CA GLN A 208 -2.46 -23.58 -35.69
C GLN A 208 -0.96 -23.72 -35.41
N PHE A 209 -0.31 -22.68 -34.83
CA PHE A 209 1.10 -22.70 -34.49
C PHE A 209 1.30 -22.45 -33.00
N ASP A 210 2.44 -22.92 -32.46
CA ASP A 210 2.97 -22.59 -31.14
C ASP A 210 4.26 -21.79 -31.32
N ASN A 211 4.34 -20.59 -30.77
CA ASN A 211 5.50 -19.71 -30.75
C ASN A 211 6.31 -19.97 -29.47
N ASP A 212 7.61 -20.24 -29.58
CA ASP A 212 8.51 -20.44 -28.46
C ASP A 212 8.89 -19.15 -27.70
N GLY A 213 8.50 -18.00 -28.24
CA GLY A 213 8.85 -16.67 -27.70
C GLY A 213 10.15 -16.09 -28.29
N GLU A 214 10.89 -16.87 -29.09
CA GLU A 214 12.08 -16.46 -29.82
C GLU A 214 11.84 -16.24 -31.31
N GLY A 215 10.57 -16.38 -31.74
CA GLY A 215 10.14 -16.22 -33.11
C GLY A 215 10.16 -17.48 -33.97
N HIS A 216 10.33 -18.66 -33.34
CA HIS A 216 10.20 -19.94 -34.04
C HIS A 216 8.79 -20.51 -33.85
N TYR A 217 8.21 -20.97 -34.93
CA TYR A 217 6.83 -21.51 -34.96
C TYR A 217 6.85 -23.02 -35.24
N SER A 218 6.16 -23.77 -34.39
CA SER A 218 5.87 -25.18 -34.62
C SER A 218 4.37 -25.41 -34.80
N GLU A 219 3.97 -26.39 -35.56
CA GLU A 219 2.54 -26.71 -35.69
C GLU A 219 1.98 -27.28 -34.38
N LEU A 220 0.81 -26.78 -33.98
CA LEU A 220 0.05 -27.37 -32.88
C LEU A 220 -0.45 -28.78 -33.23
N LYS A 221 -0.62 -29.64 -32.22
CA LYS A 221 -1.17 -31.01 -32.38
C LYS A 221 -2.58 -31.02 -32.97
N GLN A 222 -3.30 -29.95 -32.76
CA GLN A 222 -4.68 -29.74 -33.21
C GLN A 222 -4.86 -28.29 -33.69
N LYS A 223 -5.74 -28.11 -34.70
CA LYS A 223 -6.14 -26.77 -35.14
C LYS A 223 -7.25 -26.25 -34.22
N ASN A 224 -7.13 -25.03 -33.77
CA ASN A 224 -8.06 -24.44 -32.81
C ASN A 224 -8.65 -23.14 -33.35
N ILE A 225 -9.80 -22.77 -32.83
CA ILE A 225 -10.38 -21.44 -33.02
C ILE A 225 -10.31 -20.66 -31.71
N ASP A 226 -9.79 -19.49 -31.80
CA ASP A 226 -9.85 -18.40 -30.78
C ASP A 226 -10.52 -17.20 -31.44
N THR A 227 -11.59 -16.68 -30.82
CA THR A 227 -12.19 -15.44 -31.33
C THR A 227 -12.30 -14.40 -30.24
N GLY A 228 -12.20 -13.14 -30.62
CA GLY A 228 -12.35 -12.00 -29.73
C GLY A 228 -13.21 -10.90 -30.34
N MET A 229 -14.35 -10.62 -29.72
CA MET A 229 -15.20 -9.50 -30.05
C MET A 229 -15.35 -8.58 -28.84
N GLY A 230 -14.96 -7.33 -28.94
CA GLY A 230 -15.17 -6.35 -27.87
C GLY A 230 -16.65 -6.04 -27.70
N LEU A 231 -17.23 -6.39 -26.54
CA LEU A 231 -18.65 -6.15 -26.27
C LEU A 231 -19.01 -4.67 -26.36
N GLU A 232 -18.17 -3.79 -25.80
CA GLU A 232 -18.37 -2.34 -25.85
C GLU A 232 -18.31 -1.81 -27.29
N ARG A 233 -17.38 -2.34 -28.14
CA ARG A 233 -17.31 -1.95 -29.55
C ARG A 233 -18.56 -2.39 -30.33
N LEU A 234 -19.05 -3.61 -30.08
CA LEU A 234 -20.31 -4.06 -30.66
C LEU A 234 -21.47 -3.18 -30.22
N ALA A 235 -21.53 -2.80 -28.94
CA ALA A 235 -22.55 -1.90 -28.40
C ALA A 235 -22.49 -0.51 -29.04
N VAL A 236 -21.29 0.06 -29.29
CA VAL A 236 -21.14 1.34 -30.03
C VAL A 236 -21.81 1.25 -31.41
N VAL A 237 -21.59 0.15 -32.12
CA VAL A 237 -22.18 -0.08 -33.45
C VAL A 237 -23.70 -0.21 -33.35
N CYS A 238 -24.20 -1.03 -32.41
CA CYS A 238 -25.63 -1.32 -32.28
C CYS A 238 -26.46 -0.16 -31.75
N GLN A 239 -25.89 0.65 -30.86
CA GLN A 239 -26.56 1.83 -30.30
C GLN A 239 -26.37 3.09 -31.18
N ASP A 240 -25.51 3.02 -32.21
CA ASP A 240 -25.14 4.14 -33.10
C ASP A 240 -24.70 5.38 -32.29
N VAL A 241 -23.72 5.17 -31.42
CA VAL A 241 -23.13 6.20 -30.56
C VAL A 241 -21.69 6.54 -30.94
N ASP A 242 -21.20 7.71 -30.51
CA ASP A 242 -19.92 8.25 -30.97
C ASP A 242 -18.69 7.54 -30.38
N SER A 243 -18.80 7.05 -29.13
CA SER A 243 -17.71 6.36 -28.44
C SER A 243 -18.22 5.26 -27.49
N LEU A 244 -17.29 4.45 -26.99
CA LEU A 244 -17.61 3.43 -25.96
C LEU A 244 -18.11 4.06 -24.64
N PHE A 245 -17.79 5.35 -24.40
CA PHE A 245 -18.26 6.09 -23.22
C PHE A 245 -19.71 6.53 -23.35
N ASP A 246 -20.27 6.48 -24.55
CA ASP A 246 -21.65 6.84 -24.85
C ASP A 246 -22.58 5.59 -24.86
N VAL A 247 -22.02 4.40 -24.64
CA VAL A 247 -22.77 3.15 -24.49
C VAL A 247 -23.60 3.20 -23.19
N ASP A 248 -24.83 2.69 -23.23
CA ASP A 248 -25.84 2.80 -22.16
C ASP A 248 -25.31 2.60 -20.73
N THR A 249 -24.74 1.42 -20.43
CA THR A 249 -24.23 1.10 -19.08
C THR A 249 -23.04 1.97 -18.68
N VAL A 250 -22.16 2.32 -19.64
CA VAL A 250 -20.98 3.18 -19.38
C VAL A 250 -21.42 4.63 -19.18
N MET A 251 -22.40 5.10 -19.96
CA MET A 251 -22.96 6.44 -19.84
C MET A 251 -23.65 6.67 -18.48
N ASN A 252 -24.30 5.64 -17.92
CA ASN A 252 -24.88 5.73 -16.56
C ASN A 252 -23.80 5.99 -15.50
N ILE A 253 -22.62 5.36 -15.64
CA ILE A 253 -21.47 5.63 -14.76
C ILE A 253 -20.95 7.05 -14.99
N THR A 254 -20.83 7.50 -16.26
CA THR A 254 -20.42 8.87 -16.61
C THR A 254 -21.39 9.92 -16.01
N HIS A 255 -22.69 9.67 -16.05
CA HIS A 255 -23.70 10.54 -15.43
C HIS A 255 -23.50 10.63 -13.92
N LYS A 256 -23.19 9.51 -13.24
CA LYS A 256 -22.89 9.53 -11.81
C LYS A 256 -21.64 10.33 -11.48
N VAL A 257 -20.60 10.20 -12.29
CA VAL A 257 -19.38 11.02 -12.17
C VAL A 257 -19.72 12.51 -12.38
N SER A 258 -20.51 12.84 -13.40
CA SER A 258 -20.98 14.22 -13.66
C SER A 258 -21.74 14.79 -12.46
N GLU A 259 -22.67 14.03 -11.88
CA GLU A 259 -23.43 14.42 -10.68
C GLU A 259 -22.50 14.76 -9.51
N LEU A 260 -21.49 13.91 -9.24
CA LEU A 260 -20.58 14.07 -8.11
C LEU A 260 -19.54 15.19 -8.30
N THR A 261 -19.15 15.45 -9.54
CA THR A 261 -18.15 16.48 -9.87
C THR A 261 -18.77 17.85 -10.17
N GLY A 262 -20.07 17.91 -10.49
CA GLY A 262 -20.75 19.11 -10.97
C GLY A 262 -20.36 19.52 -12.40
N ALA A 263 -19.58 18.69 -13.12
CA ALA A 263 -19.21 18.89 -14.51
C ALA A 263 -20.22 18.19 -15.44
N TYR A 264 -20.63 18.86 -16.53
CA TYR A 264 -21.61 18.31 -17.46
C TYR A 264 -20.93 17.72 -18.68
N TYR A 265 -21.25 16.47 -19.01
CA TYR A 265 -20.77 15.80 -20.21
C TYR A 265 -21.32 16.47 -21.47
N GLY A 266 -20.44 16.74 -22.45
CA GLY A 266 -20.76 17.53 -23.65
C GLY A 266 -20.53 19.05 -23.52
N GLN A 267 -20.11 19.54 -22.34
CA GLN A 267 -19.87 20.96 -22.12
C GLN A 267 -18.55 21.45 -22.77
N SER A 268 -17.49 20.67 -22.67
CA SER A 268 -16.22 20.94 -23.34
C SER A 268 -15.37 19.67 -23.49
N TYR A 269 -14.54 19.62 -24.53
CA TYR A 269 -13.66 18.48 -24.77
C TYR A 269 -12.78 18.10 -23.57
N LYS A 270 -12.20 19.09 -22.86
CA LYS A 270 -11.34 18.84 -21.69
C LYS A 270 -12.13 18.23 -20.52
N MET A 271 -13.36 18.71 -20.29
CA MET A 271 -14.25 18.14 -19.27
C MET A 271 -14.67 16.72 -19.63
N ASP A 272 -15.04 16.49 -20.90
CA ASP A 272 -15.44 15.17 -21.38
C ASP A 272 -14.31 14.16 -21.25
N VAL A 273 -13.07 14.53 -21.61
CA VAL A 273 -11.89 13.67 -21.39
C VAL A 273 -11.73 13.31 -19.91
N SER A 274 -11.87 14.28 -19.00
CA SER A 274 -11.76 14.01 -17.56
C SER A 274 -12.88 13.09 -17.05
N LEU A 275 -14.12 13.31 -17.46
CA LEU A 275 -15.25 12.46 -17.10
C LEU A 275 -15.08 11.03 -17.62
N ARG A 276 -14.65 10.87 -18.87
CA ARG A 276 -14.37 9.55 -19.47
C ARG A 276 -13.23 8.82 -18.77
N VAL A 277 -12.13 9.51 -18.46
CA VAL A 277 -11.00 8.92 -17.71
C VAL A 277 -11.45 8.43 -16.34
N ILE A 278 -12.21 9.24 -15.59
CA ILE A 278 -12.73 8.84 -14.28
C ILE A 278 -13.64 7.61 -14.42
N THR A 279 -14.54 7.62 -15.39
CA THR A 279 -15.49 6.51 -15.66
C THR A 279 -14.76 5.21 -15.98
N ASP A 280 -13.81 5.25 -16.92
CA ASP A 280 -13.00 4.09 -17.31
C ASP A 280 -12.21 3.52 -16.12
N HIS A 281 -11.52 4.39 -15.41
CA HIS A 281 -10.61 3.96 -14.35
C HIS A 281 -11.33 3.44 -13.11
N ILE A 282 -12.46 4.04 -12.73
CA ILE A 282 -13.23 3.51 -11.59
C ILE A 282 -13.93 2.19 -11.94
N ARG A 283 -14.39 2.01 -13.19
CA ARG A 283 -14.90 0.74 -13.69
C ARG A 283 -13.81 -0.33 -13.63
N SER A 284 -12.62 -0.04 -14.17
CA SER A 284 -11.46 -0.93 -14.15
C SER A 284 -11.04 -1.30 -12.73
N ALA A 285 -10.92 -0.32 -11.84
CA ALA A 285 -10.52 -0.52 -10.46
C ALA A 285 -11.53 -1.40 -9.68
N THR A 286 -12.83 -1.20 -9.91
CA THR A 286 -13.90 -1.98 -9.27
C THR A 286 -13.74 -3.47 -9.57
N PHE A 287 -13.52 -3.84 -10.83
CA PHE A 287 -13.33 -5.23 -11.24
C PHE A 287 -11.98 -5.81 -10.76
N MET A 288 -10.91 -5.03 -10.84
CA MET A 288 -9.60 -5.47 -10.35
C MET A 288 -9.63 -5.78 -8.85
N ILE A 289 -10.26 -4.92 -8.04
CA ILE A 289 -10.38 -5.13 -6.58
C ILE A 289 -11.30 -6.31 -6.28
N CYS A 290 -12.41 -6.46 -7.01
CA CYS A 290 -13.29 -7.62 -6.87
C CYS A 290 -12.55 -8.94 -7.06
N ASP A 291 -11.62 -9.00 -8.02
CA ASP A 291 -10.79 -10.16 -8.30
C ASP A 291 -9.56 -10.29 -7.37
N GLY A 292 -9.41 -9.41 -6.37
CA GLY A 292 -8.40 -9.53 -5.32
C GLY A 292 -7.12 -8.70 -5.55
N VAL A 293 -7.07 -7.78 -6.53
CA VAL A 293 -5.94 -6.88 -6.70
C VAL A 293 -6.00 -5.77 -5.66
N LEU A 294 -4.90 -5.54 -4.95
CA LEU A 294 -4.75 -4.42 -4.00
C LEU A 294 -3.74 -3.39 -4.50
N PRO A 295 -3.93 -2.09 -4.19
CA PRO A 295 -2.98 -1.05 -4.55
C PRO A 295 -1.59 -1.32 -3.95
N SER A 296 -0.54 -1.34 -4.77
CA SER A 296 0.84 -1.53 -4.34
C SER A 296 1.82 -0.71 -5.18
N ASN A 297 3.12 -0.79 -4.88
CA ASN A 297 4.16 -0.07 -5.63
C ASN A 297 4.68 -0.84 -6.85
N GLU A 298 4.33 -2.11 -6.99
CA GLU A 298 4.86 -2.99 -8.06
C GLU A 298 3.77 -3.87 -8.64
N GLY A 299 4.03 -4.41 -9.83
CA GLY A 299 3.19 -5.39 -10.49
C GLY A 299 1.76 -4.91 -10.74
N ARG A 300 0.80 -5.82 -10.59
CA ARG A 300 -0.64 -5.54 -10.86
C ARG A 300 -1.24 -4.50 -9.90
N GLY A 301 -0.76 -4.45 -8.67
CA GLY A 301 -1.22 -3.45 -7.69
C GLY A 301 -0.76 -2.04 -8.04
N TYR A 302 0.40 -1.88 -8.71
CA TYR A 302 0.82 -0.59 -9.27
C TYR A 302 -0.13 -0.13 -10.37
N VAL A 303 -0.56 -1.04 -11.26
CA VAL A 303 -1.56 -0.73 -12.29
C VAL A 303 -2.83 -0.18 -11.67
N LEU A 304 -3.39 -0.87 -10.65
CA LEU A 304 -4.58 -0.41 -9.93
C LEU A 304 -4.37 0.96 -9.29
N ARG A 305 -3.24 1.16 -8.61
CA ARG A 305 -2.91 2.44 -7.99
C ARG A 305 -2.79 3.57 -9.02
N ARG A 306 -2.15 3.31 -10.16
CA ARG A 306 -2.04 4.27 -11.27
C ARG A 306 -3.41 4.73 -11.76
N LEU A 307 -4.34 3.79 -11.97
CA LEU A 307 -5.71 4.09 -12.41
C LEU A 307 -6.45 4.97 -11.39
N LEU A 308 -6.45 4.59 -10.11
CA LEU A 308 -7.12 5.34 -9.05
C LEU A 308 -6.55 6.76 -8.89
N ARG A 309 -5.22 6.91 -8.91
CA ARG A 309 -4.57 8.22 -8.77
C ARG A 309 -4.80 9.12 -9.98
N ARG A 310 -4.80 8.54 -11.18
CA ARG A 310 -5.11 9.27 -12.40
C ARG A 310 -6.58 9.75 -12.39
N ALA A 311 -7.53 8.91 -12.00
CA ALA A 311 -8.92 9.30 -11.81
C ALA A 311 -9.09 10.41 -10.77
N ALA A 312 -8.41 10.32 -9.61
CA ALA A 312 -8.44 11.34 -8.58
C ALA A 312 -7.87 12.70 -9.07
N ARG A 313 -6.77 12.68 -9.85
CA ARG A 313 -6.25 13.90 -10.49
C ARG A 313 -7.28 14.53 -11.43
N HIS A 314 -7.93 13.74 -12.29
CA HIS A 314 -8.97 14.27 -13.17
C HIS A 314 -10.16 14.84 -12.37
N GLY A 315 -10.50 14.29 -11.21
CA GLY A 315 -11.44 14.88 -10.26
C GLY A 315 -10.99 16.27 -9.79
N LYS A 316 -9.71 16.43 -9.44
CA LYS A 316 -9.13 17.74 -9.09
C LYS A 316 -9.22 18.74 -10.25
N LEU A 317 -8.95 18.31 -11.49
CA LEU A 317 -9.10 19.16 -12.70
C LEU A 317 -10.54 19.62 -12.92
N LEU A 318 -11.53 18.85 -12.47
CA LEU A 318 -12.94 19.21 -12.48
C LEU A 318 -13.37 20.02 -11.23
N GLY A 319 -12.45 20.33 -10.31
CA GLY A 319 -12.69 21.16 -9.13
C GLY A 319 -13.14 20.39 -7.87
N VAL A 320 -13.10 19.05 -7.87
CA VAL A 320 -13.43 18.25 -6.69
C VAL A 320 -12.25 18.21 -5.73
N ASN A 321 -12.47 18.62 -4.48
CA ASN A 321 -11.41 18.70 -3.46
C ASN A 321 -11.48 17.57 -2.42
N GLU A 322 -12.56 16.81 -2.38
CA GLU A 322 -12.78 15.71 -1.44
C GLU A 322 -12.78 14.36 -2.16
N PRO A 323 -12.45 13.25 -1.46
CA PRO A 323 -12.59 11.91 -2.01
C PRO A 323 -14.04 11.63 -2.46
N PHE A 324 -14.21 11.14 -3.69
CA PHE A 324 -15.52 10.92 -4.30
C PHE A 324 -15.60 9.63 -5.14
N LEU A 325 -14.48 9.08 -5.60
CA LEU A 325 -14.45 7.91 -6.49
C LEU A 325 -15.21 6.72 -5.89
N TYR A 326 -15.06 6.51 -4.58
CA TYR A 326 -15.75 5.44 -3.87
C TYR A 326 -17.29 5.52 -3.94
N LYS A 327 -17.84 6.73 -4.19
CA LYS A 327 -19.29 6.95 -4.33
C LYS A 327 -19.82 6.53 -5.70
N VAL A 328 -18.94 6.30 -6.68
CA VAL A 328 -19.31 5.85 -8.04
C VAL A 328 -19.47 4.32 -8.09
N ILE A 329 -18.84 3.60 -7.15
CA ILE A 329 -18.75 2.13 -7.16
C ILE A 329 -20.12 1.46 -7.20
N ASP A 330 -21.10 1.95 -6.44
CA ASP A 330 -22.45 1.36 -6.43
C ASP A 330 -23.10 1.39 -7.82
N THR A 331 -22.90 2.48 -8.58
CA THR A 331 -23.39 2.58 -9.96
C THR A 331 -22.65 1.58 -10.88
N VAL A 332 -21.30 1.45 -10.74
CA VAL A 332 -20.54 0.43 -11.51
C VAL A 332 -21.07 -0.96 -11.23
N ILE A 333 -21.33 -1.28 -9.96
CA ILE A 333 -21.86 -2.57 -9.54
C ILE A 333 -23.25 -2.80 -10.14
N HIS A 334 -24.15 -1.83 -10.00
CA HIS A 334 -25.53 -1.92 -10.50
C HIS A 334 -25.59 -2.23 -12.01
N GLU A 335 -24.74 -1.59 -12.80
CA GLU A 335 -24.68 -1.78 -14.24
C GLU A 335 -24.12 -3.15 -14.68
N ASN A 336 -23.42 -3.85 -13.77
CA ASN A 336 -22.68 -5.09 -14.10
C ASN A 336 -23.09 -6.31 -13.26
N GLU A 337 -23.85 -6.17 -12.15
CA GLU A 337 -24.15 -7.26 -11.21
C GLU A 337 -25.00 -8.39 -11.81
N CYS A 338 -25.75 -8.12 -12.90
CA CYS A 338 -26.50 -9.15 -13.60
C CYS A 338 -25.60 -10.25 -14.18
N GLN A 339 -24.37 -9.93 -14.59
CA GLN A 339 -23.36 -10.85 -15.10
C GLN A 339 -22.33 -11.25 -14.04
N TYR A 340 -22.02 -10.34 -13.11
CA TYR A 340 -20.97 -10.47 -12.10
C TYR A 340 -21.55 -10.22 -10.70
N PRO A 341 -22.36 -11.13 -10.15
CA PRO A 341 -23.03 -10.97 -8.84
C PRO A 341 -22.03 -10.80 -7.69
N GLU A 342 -20.80 -11.34 -7.83
CA GLU A 342 -19.71 -11.17 -6.87
C GLU A 342 -19.32 -9.72 -6.61
N LEU A 343 -19.60 -8.81 -7.53
CA LEU A 343 -19.41 -7.36 -7.32
C LEU A 343 -20.28 -6.84 -6.16
N ARG A 344 -21.56 -7.26 -6.13
CA ARG A 344 -22.49 -6.87 -5.07
C ARG A 344 -22.12 -7.50 -3.73
N GLU A 345 -21.70 -8.74 -3.72
CA GLU A 345 -21.25 -9.44 -2.52
C GLU A 345 -20.03 -8.75 -1.88
N LYS A 346 -19.10 -8.23 -2.71
CA LYS A 346 -17.87 -7.57 -2.26
C LYS A 346 -17.94 -6.04 -2.23
N GLN A 347 -19.11 -5.42 -2.37
CA GLN A 347 -19.28 -3.97 -2.48
C GLN A 347 -18.61 -3.20 -1.34
N SER A 348 -18.85 -3.60 -0.10
CA SER A 348 -18.28 -2.92 1.08
C SER A 348 -16.76 -2.95 1.08
N TYR A 349 -16.18 -4.07 0.69
CA TYR A 349 -14.74 -4.26 0.55
C TYR A 349 -14.16 -3.36 -0.55
N ILE A 350 -14.74 -3.41 -1.76
CA ILE A 350 -14.30 -2.60 -2.90
C ILE A 350 -14.34 -1.10 -2.54
N THR A 351 -15.44 -0.66 -1.93
CA THR A 351 -15.62 0.72 -1.50
C THR A 351 -14.56 1.15 -0.48
N LYS A 352 -14.25 0.31 0.50
CA LYS A 352 -13.24 0.59 1.54
C LYS A 352 -11.85 0.72 0.93
N VAL A 353 -11.47 -0.16 0.00
CA VAL A 353 -10.16 -0.12 -0.69
C VAL A 353 -10.00 1.17 -1.50
N VAL A 354 -10.98 1.50 -2.35
CA VAL A 354 -10.93 2.71 -3.18
C VAL A 354 -10.87 3.96 -2.31
N LYS A 355 -11.75 4.06 -1.31
CA LYS A 355 -11.80 5.20 -0.38
C LYS A 355 -10.45 5.40 0.33
N THR A 356 -9.86 4.34 0.84
CA THR A 356 -8.56 4.39 1.55
C THR A 356 -7.43 4.86 0.64
N GLU A 357 -7.31 4.36 -0.60
CA GLU A 357 -6.27 4.80 -1.53
C GLU A 357 -6.49 6.26 -1.97
N GLU A 358 -7.74 6.66 -2.21
CA GLU A 358 -8.11 8.02 -2.56
C GLU A 358 -7.79 9.00 -1.43
N GLU A 359 -8.16 8.69 -0.18
CA GLU A 359 -7.83 9.48 1.02
C GLU A 359 -6.32 9.60 1.26
N ASN A 360 -5.58 8.51 1.04
CA ASN A 360 -4.12 8.53 1.16
C ASN A 360 -3.47 9.39 0.09
N PHE A 361 -3.97 9.36 -1.14
CA PHE A 361 -3.46 10.20 -2.21
C PHE A 361 -3.85 11.67 -2.03
N ALA A 362 -5.05 11.94 -1.52
CA ALA A 362 -5.51 13.31 -1.22
C ALA A 362 -4.58 14.06 -0.24
N LYS A 363 -3.91 13.34 0.68
CA LYS A 363 -2.93 13.94 1.61
C LYS A 363 -1.66 14.46 0.92
N THR A 364 -1.30 13.91 -0.23
CA THR A 364 -0.03 14.18 -0.93
C THR A 364 -0.21 14.90 -2.26
N ILE A 365 -1.40 14.80 -2.90
CA ILE A 365 -1.62 15.32 -4.26
C ILE A 365 -1.42 16.83 -4.34
N ASP A 366 -1.96 17.59 -3.38
CA ASP A 366 -1.89 19.07 -3.43
C ASP A 366 -0.44 19.56 -3.24
N ALA A 367 0.33 18.92 -2.34
CA ALA A 367 1.74 19.20 -2.15
C ALA A 367 2.57 18.82 -3.39
N GLY A 368 2.31 17.64 -3.96
CA GLY A 368 2.99 17.15 -5.16
C GLY A 368 2.70 17.99 -6.39
N MET A 369 1.44 18.40 -6.62
CA MET A 369 1.07 19.31 -7.72
C MET A 369 1.74 20.68 -7.58
N LYS A 370 1.83 21.23 -6.36
CA LYS A 370 2.53 22.49 -6.12
C LYS A 370 4.02 22.37 -6.46
N ILE A 371 4.67 21.31 -5.97
CA ILE A 371 6.10 21.06 -6.25
C ILE A 371 6.34 20.83 -7.72
N PHE A 372 5.46 20.09 -8.40
CA PHE A 372 5.53 19.92 -9.85
C PHE A 372 5.46 21.28 -10.56
N ALA A 373 4.52 22.15 -10.17
CA ALA A 373 4.39 23.47 -10.77
C ALA A 373 5.64 24.33 -10.55
N ASP A 374 6.23 24.29 -9.37
CA ASP A 374 7.46 25.03 -9.03
C ASP A 374 8.65 24.50 -9.88
N LEU A 375 8.83 23.17 -9.96
CA LEU A 375 9.89 22.54 -10.77
C LEU A 375 9.68 22.81 -12.28
N LEU A 376 8.45 22.71 -12.76
CA LEU A 376 8.10 23.02 -14.15
C LEU A 376 8.44 24.47 -14.51
N ALA A 377 8.15 25.41 -13.62
CA ALA A 377 8.49 26.82 -13.80
C ALA A 377 10.01 27.03 -13.84
N GLU A 378 10.79 26.32 -13.03
CA GLU A 378 12.25 26.34 -13.06
C GLU A 378 12.82 25.83 -14.39
N HIS A 379 12.33 24.67 -14.89
CA HIS A 379 12.73 24.12 -16.19
C HIS A 379 12.39 25.07 -17.35
N LYS A 380 11.17 25.62 -17.36
CA LYS A 380 10.73 26.59 -18.36
C LYS A 380 11.57 27.89 -18.33
N ALA A 381 11.92 28.37 -17.13
CA ALA A 381 12.78 29.54 -16.98
C ALA A 381 14.21 29.33 -17.50
N LYS A 382 14.70 28.09 -17.50
CA LYS A 382 15.98 27.70 -18.10
C LYS A 382 15.90 27.45 -19.61
N GLY A 383 14.69 27.49 -20.19
CA GLY A 383 14.44 27.16 -21.60
C GLY A 383 14.54 25.66 -21.94
N GLU A 384 14.41 24.81 -20.93
CA GLU A 384 14.46 23.36 -21.09
C GLU A 384 13.11 22.84 -21.61
N THR A 385 13.15 21.84 -22.49
CA THR A 385 11.96 21.15 -23.03
C THR A 385 11.79 19.75 -22.47
N VAL A 386 12.76 19.31 -21.66
CA VAL A 386 12.79 17.99 -20.99
C VAL A 386 12.79 18.22 -19.49
N PHE A 387 11.83 17.61 -18.81
CA PHE A 387 11.77 17.58 -17.34
C PHE A 387 12.73 16.50 -16.83
N SER A 388 13.57 16.80 -15.83
CA SER A 388 14.62 15.87 -15.38
C SER A 388 14.03 14.60 -14.77
N GLY A 389 14.70 13.46 -15.03
CA GLY A 389 14.36 12.19 -14.41
C GLY A 389 14.54 12.20 -12.90
N ALA A 390 15.48 13.01 -12.38
CA ALA A 390 15.70 13.20 -10.93
C ALA A 390 14.52 13.90 -10.25
N ASP A 391 13.93 14.92 -10.87
CA ASP A 391 12.75 15.60 -10.34
C ASP A 391 11.50 14.71 -10.43
N ALA A 392 11.36 13.96 -11.52
CA ALA A 392 10.31 12.95 -11.66
C ALA A 392 10.44 11.85 -10.59
N PHE A 393 11.67 11.40 -10.31
CA PHE A 393 11.94 10.43 -9.23
C PHE A 393 11.63 11.00 -7.84
N LYS A 394 11.93 12.25 -7.59
CA LYS A 394 11.58 12.94 -6.34
C LYS A 394 10.06 13.01 -6.14
N LEU A 395 9.30 13.32 -7.18
CA LEU A 395 7.83 13.30 -7.14
C LEU A 395 7.29 11.89 -6.86
N TYR A 396 7.90 10.87 -7.46
CA TYR A 396 7.53 9.47 -7.26
C TYR A 396 7.85 8.98 -5.84
N ASP A 397 9.09 9.12 -5.42
CA ASP A 397 9.60 8.54 -4.16
C ASP A 397 9.06 9.24 -2.92
N THR A 398 9.00 10.58 -2.95
CA THR A 398 8.64 11.40 -1.78
C THR A 398 7.14 11.67 -1.69
N TYR A 399 6.48 11.91 -2.84
CA TYR A 399 5.07 12.33 -2.88
C TYR A 399 4.13 11.27 -3.44
N GLY A 400 4.67 10.13 -3.86
CA GLY A 400 3.89 9.01 -4.37
C GLY A 400 3.18 9.31 -5.70
N PHE A 401 3.72 10.24 -6.51
CA PHE A 401 3.23 10.48 -7.87
C PHE A 401 3.72 9.39 -8.78
N PRO A 402 2.84 8.60 -9.41
CA PRO A 402 3.26 7.68 -10.47
C PRO A 402 4.00 8.46 -11.57
N VAL A 403 5.09 7.89 -12.10
CA VAL A 403 5.88 8.57 -13.15
C VAL A 403 5.03 8.90 -14.37
N ASP A 404 4.11 8.02 -14.74
CA ASP A 404 3.16 8.24 -15.84
C ASP A 404 2.30 9.49 -15.63
N LEU A 405 1.91 9.78 -14.38
CA LEU A 405 1.18 11.00 -14.04
C LEU A 405 2.05 12.24 -14.25
N THR A 406 3.34 12.16 -13.91
CA THR A 406 4.31 13.22 -14.17
C THR A 406 4.52 13.42 -15.67
N ILE A 407 4.63 12.33 -16.44
CA ILE A 407 4.74 12.36 -17.91
C ILE A 407 3.51 13.04 -18.52
N GLU A 408 2.31 12.65 -18.11
CA GLU A 408 1.05 13.26 -18.59
C GLU A 408 1.01 14.76 -18.27
N MET A 409 1.37 15.15 -17.03
CA MET A 409 1.39 16.55 -16.62
C MET A 409 2.43 17.37 -17.40
N CYS A 410 3.60 16.81 -17.70
CA CYS A 410 4.61 17.44 -18.55
C CYS A 410 4.11 17.57 -20.00
N SER A 411 3.48 16.53 -20.53
CA SER A 411 2.90 16.55 -21.89
C SER A 411 1.79 17.60 -22.03
N ASP A 412 0.93 17.77 -21.04
CA ASP A 412 -0.10 18.83 -21.02
C ASP A 412 0.52 20.25 -21.13
N GLU A 413 1.78 20.40 -20.70
CA GLU A 413 2.54 21.63 -20.71
C GLU A 413 3.58 21.73 -21.86
N GLY A 414 3.56 20.76 -22.79
CA GLY A 414 4.43 20.70 -23.97
C GLY A 414 5.88 20.28 -23.67
N MET A 415 6.12 19.58 -22.57
CA MET A 415 7.43 19.05 -22.19
C MET A 415 7.44 17.52 -22.23
N THR A 416 8.62 16.93 -22.38
CA THR A 416 8.87 15.49 -22.20
C THR A 416 9.59 15.23 -20.87
N VAL A 417 9.66 13.98 -20.42
CA VAL A 417 10.37 13.56 -19.20
C VAL A 417 11.57 12.70 -19.59
N ASP A 418 12.70 12.86 -18.89
CA ASP A 418 13.85 11.96 -19.01
C ASP A 418 13.57 10.65 -18.26
N GLU A 419 12.92 9.71 -18.98
CA GLU A 419 12.56 8.39 -18.43
C GLU A 419 13.78 7.50 -18.19
N ASP A 420 14.86 7.68 -18.92
CA ASP A 420 16.07 6.86 -18.78
C ASP A 420 16.81 7.20 -17.48
N GLU A 421 16.92 8.49 -17.16
CA GLU A 421 17.43 8.94 -15.85
C GLU A 421 16.53 8.46 -14.71
N PHE A 422 15.21 8.55 -14.87
CA PHE A 422 14.24 8.03 -13.88
C PHE A 422 14.43 6.54 -13.62
N LYS A 423 14.50 5.72 -14.68
CA LYS A 423 14.72 4.26 -14.59
C LYS A 423 16.03 3.90 -13.89
N LYS A 424 17.09 4.66 -14.16
CA LYS A 424 18.38 4.48 -13.50
C LYS A 424 18.29 4.73 -11.99
N LEU A 425 17.66 5.82 -11.58
CA LEU A 425 17.48 6.15 -10.16
C LEU A 425 16.60 5.12 -9.43
N MET A 426 15.57 4.61 -10.09
CA MET A 426 14.74 3.50 -9.58
C MET A 426 15.56 2.24 -9.34
N GLU A 427 16.44 1.87 -10.29
CA GLU A 427 17.29 0.68 -10.12
C GLU A 427 18.33 0.88 -9.01
N GLU A 428 18.90 2.07 -8.89
CA GLU A 428 19.80 2.41 -7.78
C GLU A 428 19.11 2.30 -6.41
N GLN A 429 17.85 2.68 -6.32
CA GLN A 429 17.03 2.51 -5.10
C GLN A 429 16.80 1.02 -4.80
N ARG A 430 16.43 0.22 -5.81
CA ARG A 430 16.24 -1.23 -5.68
C ARG A 430 17.52 -1.93 -5.21
N VAL A 431 18.65 -1.58 -5.81
CA VAL A 431 19.96 -2.14 -5.44
C VAL A 431 20.33 -1.76 -4.00
N ARG A 432 20.07 -0.51 -3.57
CA ARG A 432 20.28 -0.08 -2.17
C ARG A 432 19.39 -0.86 -1.20
N ALA A 433 18.11 -1.03 -1.52
CA ALA A 433 17.18 -1.80 -0.71
C ALA A 433 17.58 -3.29 -0.63
N ARG A 434 18.07 -3.87 -1.73
CA ARG A 434 18.56 -5.24 -1.79
C ARG A 434 19.84 -5.43 -0.96
N LYS A 435 20.82 -4.53 -1.11
CA LYS A 435 22.06 -4.54 -0.30
C LYS A 435 21.80 -4.36 1.18
N ALA A 436 20.81 -3.52 1.55
CA ALA A 436 20.41 -3.36 2.95
C ALA A 436 19.75 -4.64 3.53
N ARG A 437 19.03 -5.43 2.70
CA ARG A 437 18.52 -6.76 3.09
C ARG A 437 19.64 -7.79 3.18
N GLU A 438 20.55 -7.81 2.21
CA GLU A 438 21.72 -8.71 2.19
C GLU A 438 22.64 -8.45 3.39
N ALA A 439 22.82 -7.20 3.81
CA ALA A 439 23.62 -6.85 5.00
C ALA A 439 22.98 -7.28 6.33
N LEU A 440 21.67 -7.62 6.34
CA LEU A 440 20.92 -8.06 7.53
C LEU A 440 20.83 -9.59 7.67
N GLY A 441 21.24 -10.39 6.66
CA GLY A 441 20.95 -11.83 6.68
C GLY A 441 21.87 -12.77 5.89
N ASP A 442 22.92 -12.29 5.22
CA ASP A 442 23.80 -13.18 4.45
C ASP A 442 25.12 -13.45 5.20
N LEU A 443 25.09 -14.49 6.02
CA LEU A 443 26.30 -15.21 6.41
C LEU A 443 26.79 -15.95 5.16
N GLY A 444 27.81 -15.43 4.47
CA GLY A 444 28.31 -15.78 3.13
C GLY A 444 28.72 -17.23 2.86
N TRP A 445 28.11 -18.21 3.53
CA TRP A 445 28.41 -19.62 3.47
C TRP A 445 27.29 -20.48 2.87
N ALA A 446 26.09 -19.96 2.66
CA ALA A 446 24.96 -20.68 2.04
C ALA A 446 25.24 -21.13 0.58
N GLY A 447 26.34 -20.67 -0.02
CA GLY A 447 26.78 -20.98 -1.37
C GLY A 447 27.89 -22.04 -1.50
N GLN A 448 28.41 -22.62 -0.40
CA GLN A 448 29.42 -23.66 -0.51
C GLN A 448 28.79 -24.96 -1.04
N GLU A 449 29.15 -25.33 -2.26
CA GLU A 449 28.84 -26.62 -2.84
C GLU A 449 29.83 -27.69 -2.33
N PHE A 450 29.33 -28.59 -1.51
CA PHE A 450 30.05 -29.80 -1.19
C PHE A 450 30.01 -30.77 -2.38
N GLY A 451 31.07 -31.56 -2.61
CA GLY A 451 31.12 -32.53 -3.70
C GLY A 451 29.91 -33.47 -3.73
N LYS A 452 29.57 -33.98 -4.91
CA LYS A 452 28.43 -34.92 -5.11
C LYS A 452 28.58 -36.23 -4.30
N ASP A 453 29.76 -36.50 -3.79
CA ASP A 453 30.08 -37.71 -3.03
C ASP A 453 29.60 -37.69 -1.56
N ILE A 454 29.15 -36.51 -1.06
CA ILE A 454 28.60 -36.39 0.28
C ILE A 454 27.04 -36.52 0.17
N PRO A 455 26.41 -37.48 0.87
CA PRO A 455 24.97 -37.71 0.79
C PRO A 455 24.19 -36.54 1.37
N GLU A 456 22.88 -36.46 1.00
CA GLU A 456 21.94 -35.54 1.66
C GLU A 456 21.81 -35.92 3.13
N THR A 457 21.60 -34.93 4.00
CA THR A 457 21.38 -35.16 5.44
C THR A 457 19.92 -35.61 5.67
N GLU A 458 19.76 -36.76 6.32
CA GLU A 458 18.42 -37.24 6.76
C GLU A 458 17.95 -36.40 7.97
N PHE A 459 16.86 -35.67 7.81
CA PHE A 459 16.25 -34.92 8.89
C PHE A 459 15.23 -35.79 9.66
N VAL A 460 15.49 -36.06 10.94
CA VAL A 460 14.64 -36.90 11.81
C VAL A 460 13.96 -36.09 12.93
N GLY A 461 14.08 -34.77 12.90
CA GLY A 461 13.69 -33.88 13.99
C GLY A 461 12.19 -33.53 14.05
N TYR A 462 11.32 -34.13 13.22
CA TYR A 462 9.88 -34.02 13.42
C TYR A 462 9.39 -34.91 14.60
N GLU A 463 10.00 -36.09 14.76
CA GLU A 463 9.60 -37.08 15.75
C GLU A 463 10.62 -37.21 16.89
N ASN A 464 11.88 -36.83 16.63
CA ASN A 464 12.98 -37.05 17.58
C ASN A 464 13.63 -35.73 17.99
N THR A 465 13.93 -35.60 19.30
CA THR A 465 14.73 -34.48 19.85
C THR A 465 16.22 -34.84 19.97
N GLU A 466 16.57 -36.11 19.78
CA GLU A 466 17.92 -36.64 19.83
C GLU A 466 18.13 -37.67 18.71
N SER A 467 19.36 -37.77 18.21
CA SER A 467 19.77 -38.83 17.26
C SER A 467 21.26 -39.04 17.30
N ASN A 468 21.73 -40.18 16.75
CA ASN A 468 23.14 -40.35 16.44
C ASN A 468 23.37 -39.99 14.98
N GLY A 469 24.43 -39.22 14.69
CA GLY A 469 24.86 -38.86 13.34
C GLY A 469 26.35 -39.06 13.15
N THR A 470 26.77 -39.34 11.90
CA THR A 470 28.16 -39.47 11.51
C THR A 470 28.63 -38.19 10.81
N VAL A 471 29.79 -37.68 11.16
CA VAL A 471 30.38 -36.50 10.54
C VAL A 471 30.81 -36.84 9.10
N VAL A 472 30.16 -36.24 8.13
CA VAL A 472 30.40 -36.44 6.69
C VAL A 472 31.19 -35.30 6.05
N ALA A 473 31.20 -34.10 6.67
CA ALA A 473 32.07 -33.00 6.31
C ALA A 473 32.35 -32.08 7.51
N LEU A 474 33.51 -31.45 7.51
CA LEU A 474 33.96 -30.42 8.45
C LEU A 474 34.49 -29.22 7.67
N VAL A 475 34.14 -28.00 8.12
CA VAL A 475 34.66 -26.74 7.58
C VAL A 475 35.13 -25.87 8.73
N ALA A 476 36.35 -25.38 8.67
CA ALA A 476 36.91 -24.42 9.62
C ALA A 476 37.70 -23.35 8.82
N ASP A 477 37.66 -22.10 9.27
CA ASP A 477 38.33 -20.97 8.61
C ASP A 477 38.04 -20.85 7.10
N GLY A 478 36.85 -21.35 6.66
CA GLY A 478 36.45 -21.29 5.28
C GLY A 478 36.91 -22.45 4.39
N GLU A 479 37.64 -23.39 4.92
CA GLU A 479 38.17 -24.53 4.16
C GLU A 479 37.62 -25.85 4.70
N ILE A 480 37.46 -26.85 3.81
CA ILE A 480 37.09 -28.21 4.19
C ILE A 480 38.31 -28.83 4.84
N CYS A 481 38.13 -29.36 6.04
CA CYS A 481 39.22 -29.97 6.82
C CYS A 481 38.85 -31.38 7.28
N GLY A 482 39.91 -32.17 7.67
CA GLY A 482 39.72 -33.52 8.19
C GLY A 482 39.48 -33.60 9.70
N GLU A 483 39.93 -32.58 10.45
CA GLU A 483 39.78 -32.50 11.90
C GLU A 483 39.73 -31.06 12.39
N VAL A 484 39.11 -30.84 13.57
CA VAL A 484 38.97 -29.53 14.23
C VAL A 484 39.33 -29.71 15.71
N ASP A 485 40.10 -28.75 16.26
CA ASP A 485 40.53 -28.72 17.66
C ASP A 485 39.60 -27.84 18.52
N ALA A 486 39.61 -28.10 19.85
CA ALA A 486 38.83 -27.34 20.82
C ALA A 486 39.11 -25.82 20.75
N GLY A 487 38.03 -25.01 20.87
CA GLY A 487 38.10 -23.55 20.79
C GLY A 487 37.83 -22.96 19.41
N VAL A 488 37.78 -23.77 18.35
CA VAL A 488 37.58 -23.34 16.96
C VAL A 488 36.08 -23.27 16.62
N GLU A 489 35.69 -22.24 15.90
CA GLU A 489 34.38 -22.16 15.25
C GLU A 489 34.41 -22.96 13.96
N ALA A 490 33.42 -23.84 13.76
CA ALA A 490 33.38 -24.74 12.63
C ALA A 490 31.94 -25.00 12.16
N VAL A 491 31.84 -25.57 10.95
CA VAL A 491 30.59 -26.11 10.40
C VAL A 491 30.74 -27.64 10.36
N VAL A 492 29.80 -28.32 10.96
CA VAL A 492 29.70 -29.79 10.97
C VAL A 492 28.52 -30.21 10.08
N VAL A 493 28.77 -31.13 9.14
CA VAL A 493 27.72 -31.74 8.32
C VAL A 493 27.62 -33.21 8.74
N LEU A 494 26.39 -33.64 9.02
CA LEU A 494 26.09 -35.01 9.44
C LEU A 494 25.27 -35.75 8.38
N ASP A 495 25.39 -37.10 8.37
CA ASP A 495 24.49 -37.96 7.57
C ASP A 495 23.04 -37.91 8.05
N ARG A 496 22.84 -37.69 9.36
CA ARG A 496 21.50 -37.61 10.00
C ARG A 496 21.49 -36.58 11.13
N THR A 497 20.39 -35.82 11.26
CA THR A 497 20.24 -34.79 12.31
C THR A 497 18.80 -34.62 12.81
N PRO A 498 18.58 -34.38 14.13
CA PRO A 498 17.28 -33.95 14.67
C PRO A 498 17.12 -32.42 14.63
N MET A 499 18.18 -31.65 14.26
CA MET A 499 18.17 -30.20 14.27
C MET A 499 17.50 -29.62 13.03
N TYR A 500 16.51 -28.79 13.21
CA TYR A 500 15.81 -28.07 12.15
C TYR A 500 16.72 -26.95 11.60
N ALA A 501 16.86 -26.88 10.29
CA ALA A 501 17.57 -25.79 9.63
C ALA A 501 16.65 -24.59 9.42
N GLU A 502 17.19 -23.37 9.45
CA GLU A 502 16.47 -22.14 9.15
C GLU A 502 15.81 -22.24 7.76
N MET A 503 14.47 -22.22 7.74
CA MET A 503 13.71 -22.44 6.52
C MET A 503 12.25 -22.02 6.75
N GLY A 504 11.59 -21.47 5.70
CA GLY A 504 10.15 -21.12 5.75
C GLY A 504 9.78 -20.08 6.81
N GLY A 505 10.72 -19.21 7.19
CA GLY A 505 10.53 -18.19 8.22
C GLY A 505 10.70 -18.69 9.67
N GLN A 506 10.94 -20.00 9.88
CA GLN A 506 11.28 -20.53 11.19
C GLN A 506 12.80 -20.51 11.40
N VAL A 507 13.26 -19.97 12.53
CA VAL A 507 14.68 -19.98 12.91
C VAL A 507 15.16 -21.40 13.22
N ALA A 508 16.48 -21.62 13.11
CA ALA A 508 17.12 -22.89 13.36
C ALA A 508 17.08 -23.30 14.85
N ASP A 509 17.24 -24.59 15.07
CA ASP A 509 17.50 -25.12 16.40
C ASP A 509 18.93 -24.81 16.88
N HIS A 510 19.04 -24.77 18.20
CA HIS A 510 20.30 -24.84 18.91
C HIS A 510 20.40 -26.20 19.60
N GLY A 511 21.63 -26.59 19.93
CA GLY A 511 21.82 -27.85 20.65
C GLY A 511 23.31 -28.20 20.82
N ILE A 512 23.53 -29.42 21.19
CA ILE A 512 24.90 -29.96 21.43
C ILE A 512 25.08 -31.28 20.71
N MET A 513 26.31 -31.48 20.24
CA MET A 513 26.78 -32.74 19.71
C MET A 513 27.89 -33.26 20.63
N THR A 514 27.79 -34.49 21.05
CA THR A 514 28.73 -35.09 22.03
C THR A 514 29.25 -36.45 21.58
N ALA A 515 30.51 -36.74 21.92
CA ALA A 515 31.11 -38.06 21.90
C ALA A 515 32.07 -38.17 23.09
N ASP A 516 32.78 -39.29 23.22
CA ASP A 516 33.72 -39.46 24.32
C ASP A 516 34.84 -38.40 24.26
N GLY A 517 34.85 -37.48 25.22
CA GLY A 517 35.75 -36.34 25.29
C GLY A 517 35.55 -35.24 24.25
N VAL A 518 34.45 -35.24 23.49
CA VAL A 518 34.15 -34.26 22.46
C VAL A 518 32.81 -33.56 22.77
N ARG A 519 32.77 -32.21 22.70
CA ARG A 519 31.57 -31.41 22.86
C ARG A 519 31.56 -30.25 21.84
N PHE A 520 30.59 -30.27 20.91
CA PHE A 520 30.37 -29.22 19.93
C PHE A 520 29.04 -28.51 20.22
N GLU A 521 29.05 -27.20 20.37
CA GLU A 521 27.89 -26.40 20.67
C GLU A 521 27.38 -25.76 19.38
N VAL A 522 26.13 -26.10 18.97
CA VAL A 522 25.48 -25.63 17.77
C VAL A 522 24.63 -24.39 18.07
N ASN A 523 24.87 -23.30 17.35
CA ASN A 523 24.15 -22.05 17.49
C ASN A 523 23.33 -21.67 16.26
N ASN A 524 23.53 -22.33 15.10
CA ASN A 524 22.71 -22.17 13.91
C ASN A 524 22.79 -23.40 13.01
N VAL A 525 21.73 -23.62 12.19
CA VAL A 525 21.71 -24.69 11.18
C VAL A 525 21.11 -24.15 9.89
N ILE A 526 21.80 -24.35 8.76
CA ILE A 526 21.37 -23.90 7.44
C ILE A 526 21.35 -25.10 6.48
N LYS A 527 20.30 -25.22 5.66
CA LYS A 527 20.23 -26.23 4.60
C LYS A 527 20.71 -25.64 3.28
N ASN A 528 21.75 -26.25 2.66
CA ASN A 528 22.21 -25.82 1.34
C ASN A 528 21.36 -26.40 0.20
N LYS A 529 21.60 -25.94 -1.06
CA LYS A 529 20.90 -26.42 -2.26
C LYS A 529 21.05 -27.93 -2.52
N GLY A 530 22.12 -28.54 -2.00
CA GLY A 530 22.37 -29.97 -2.13
C GLY A 530 21.77 -30.81 -1.01
N GLY A 531 20.80 -30.29 -0.25
CA GLY A 531 20.10 -31.06 0.79
C GLY A 531 20.88 -31.32 2.07
N LYS A 532 22.06 -30.68 2.25
CA LYS A 532 22.93 -30.91 3.41
C LYS A 532 22.67 -29.91 4.51
N PHE A 533 22.57 -30.36 5.76
CA PHE A 533 22.37 -29.52 6.94
C PHE A 533 23.74 -29.15 7.51
N MET A 534 24.07 -27.87 7.47
CA MET A 534 25.29 -27.26 7.95
C MET A 534 25.06 -26.73 9.36
N HIS A 535 25.67 -27.39 10.35
CA HIS A 535 25.56 -27.03 11.76
C HIS A 535 26.72 -26.10 12.13
N TYR A 536 26.41 -24.83 12.33
CA TYR A 536 27.35 -23.78 12.73
C TYR A 536 27.51 -23.81 14.25
N GLY A 537 28.74 -23.73 14.73
CA GLY A 537 28.97 -23.75 16.17
C GLY A 537 30.43 -23.72 16.54
N ARG A 538 30.70 -24.03 17.79
CA ARG A 538 32.06 -24.04 18.36
C ARG A 538 32.36 -25.39 19.01
N LEU A 539 33.54 -25.91 18.72
CA LEU A 539 34.05 -27.09 19.45
C LEU A 539 34.53 -26.62 20.83
N ALA A 540 33.75 -26.91 21.86
CA ALA A 540 34.03 -26.51 23.24
C ALA A 540 35.13 -27.40 23.87
N GLU A 541 35.08 -28.71 23.59
CA GLU A 541 35.98 -29.69 24.19
C GLU A 541 36.40 -30.74 23.16
N GLY A 542 37.66 -31.20 23.27
CA GLY A 542 38.18 -32.32 22.52
C GLY A 542 38.69 -31.98 21.12
N ARG A 543 38.70 -33.00 20.25
CA ARG A 543 39.04 -32.92 18.84
C ARG A 543 38.02 -33.70 18.02
N LEU A 544 37.45 -33.07 16.99
CA LEU A 544 36.43 -33.66 16.13
C LEU A 544 37.05 -34.02 14.78
N LYS A 545 36.76 -35.22 14.26
CA LYS A 545 37.31 -35.75 13.00
C LYS A 545 36.20 -36.19 12.06
N LEU A 546 36.55 -36.18 10.77
CA LEU A 546 35.70 -36.78 9.73
C LEU A 546 35.44 -38.26 10.04
N GLY A 547 34.20 -38.72 9.98
CA GLY A 547 33.79 -40.09 10.29
C GLY A 547 33.44 -40.34 11.77
N ASP A 548 33.66 -39.38 12.66
CA ASP A 548 33.25 -39.51 14.07
C ASP A 548 31.72 -39.65 14.20
N LYS A 549 31.28 -40.46 15.15
CA LYS A 549 29.89 -40.63 15.51
C LYS A 549 29.55 -39.74 16.70
N LEU A 550 28.58 -38.88 16.51
CA LEU A 550 28.13 -37.93 17.53
C LEU A 550 26.72 -38.25 17.99
N HIS A 551 26.46 -38.13 19.26
CA HIS A 551 25.12 -38.01 19.81
C HIS A 551 24.72 -36.55 19.72
N VAL A 552 23.59 -36.29 19.02
CA VAL A 552 23.09 -34.96 18.71
C VAL A 552 21.80 -34.73 19.49
N SER A 553 21.74 -33.68 20.30
CA SER A 553 20.54 -33.29 21.05
C SER A 553 20.21 -31.81 20.83
N ILE A 554 18.94 -31.53 20.68
CA ILE A 554 18.46 -30.15 20.54
C ILE A 554 18.17 -29.52 21.90
N ASP A 555 18.07 -28.18 21.94
CA ASP A 555 17.45 -27.45 23.04
C ASP A 555 15.91 -27.61 22.93
N GLU A 556 15.36 -28.55 23.68
CA GLU A 556 13.94 -28.88 23.63
C GLU A 556 13.05 -27.71 24.06
N GLU A 557 13.45 -26.92 25.05
CA GLU A 557 12.64 -25.79 25.52
C GLU A 557 12.56 -24.72 24.44
N ARG A 558 13.66 -24.45 23.75
CA ARG A 558 13.71 -23.56 22.59
C ARG A 558 12.84 -24.11 21.46
N ARG A 559 12.96 -25.41 21.09
CA ARG A 559 12.14 -26.06 20.07
C ARG A 559 10.63 -25.96 20.40
N LYS A 560 10.23 -26.23 21.64
CA LYS A 560 8.85 -26.13 22.11
C LYS A 560 8.34 -24.69 22.02
N ALA A 561 9.18 -23.70 22.32
CA ALA A 561 8.80 -22.27 22.19
C ALA A 561 8.60 -21.87 20.71
N ILE A 562 9.52 -22.29 19.83
CA ILE A 562 9.41 -22.07 18.37
C ILE A 562 8.16 -22.76 17.82
N SER A 563 7.89 -24.02 18.18
CA SER A 563 6.72 -24.76 17.72
C SER A 563 5.40 -24.12 18.18
N ARG A 564 5.36 -23.52 19.41
CA ARG A 564 4.21 -22.71 19.86
C ARG A 564 4.00 -21.49 18.96
N ALA A 565 5.05 -20.73 18.72
CA ALA A 565 5.00 -19.54 17.87
C ALA A 565 4.62 -19.88 16.43
N HIS A 566 5.13 -21.01 15.89
CA HIS A 566 4.81 -21.45 14.52
C HIS A 566 3.36 -21.89 14.38
N SER A 567 2.87 -22.72 15.30
CA SER A 567 1.46 -23.13 15.30
C SER A 567 0.52 -21.92 15.49
N ALA A 568 0.90 -20.96 16.35
CA ALA A 568 0.17 -19.70 16.49
C ALA A 568 0.17 -18.86 15.22
N THR A 569 1.21 -18.94 14.38
CA THR A 569 1.26 -18.20 13.10
C THR A 569 0.18 -18.67 12.13
N HIS A 570 -0.06 -19.97 12.01
CA HIS A 570 -1.13 -20.55 11.20
C HIS A 570 -2.51 -20.15 11.72
N LEU A 571 -2.74 -20.26 13.04
CA LEU A 571 -4.00 -19.82 13.66
C LEU A 571 -4.22 -18.31 13.46
N LEU A 572 -3.15 -17.49 13.55
CA LEU A 572 -3.22 -16.04 13.30
C LEU A 572 -3.62 -15.73 11.87
N GLN A 573 -3.09 -16.45 10.87
CA GLN A 573 -3.53 -16.28 9.48
C GLN A 573 -5.03 -16.53 9.33
N SER A 574 -5.54 -17.59 9.93
CA SER A 574 -6.98 -17.90 9.92
C SER A 574 -7.81 -16.85 10.67
N ALA A 575 -7.37 -16.40 11.84
CA ALA A 575 -8.04 -15.35 12.62
C ALA A 575 -8.08 -14.03 11.83
N LEU A 576 -6.98 -13.65 11.17
CA LEU A 576 -6.92 -12.46 10.32
C LEU A 576 -7.90 -12.55 9.15
N ARG A 577 -8.00 -13.71 8.49
CA ARG A 577 -8.96 -13.91 7.40
C ARG A 577 -10.41 -13.86 7.88
N LEU A 578 -10.71 -14.43 9.05
CA LEU A 578 -12.05 -14.37 9.64
C LEU A 578 -12.47 -12.94 10.00
N VAL A 579 -11.54 -12.13 10.51
CA VAL A 579 -11.86 -10.76 10.98
C VAL A 579 -11.79 -9.74 9.85
N LEU A 580 -10.78 -9.84 8.97
CA LEU A 580 -10.49 -8.83 7.95
C LEU A 580 -10.98 -9.22 6.55
N GLY A 581 -11.14 -10.52 6.28
CA GLY A 581 -11.60 -11.07 5.01
C GLY A 581 -10.57 -11.88 4.25
N ASP A 582 -11.03 -12.56 3.18
CA ASP A 582 -10.26 -13.54 2.39
C ASP A 582 -9.08 -12.96 1.60
N HIS A 583 -8.99 -11.65 1.47
CA HIS A 583 -7.87 -10.96 0.82
C HIS A 583 -6.57 -11.00 1.63
N VAL A 584 -6.64 -11.45 2.89
CA VAL A 584 -5.46 -11.61 3.74
C VAL A 584 -4.67 -12.82 3.29
N HIS A 585 -3.44 -12.58 2.82
CA HIS A 585 -2.46 -13.60 2.44
C HIS A 585 -1.13 -13.29 3.11
N GLN A 586 -0.38 -14.32 3.45
CA GLN A 586 0.97 -14.17 3.97
C GLN A 586 1.87 -13.52 2.92
N ALA A 587 2.57 -12.45 3.32
CA ALA A 587 3.62 -11.78 2.55
C ALA A 587 5.02 -12.07 3.10
N GLY A 588 5.11 -12.53 4.35
CA GLY A 588 6.32 -12.95 5.02
C GLY A 588 6.04 -13.40 6.44
N SER A 589 6.94 -14.22 7.01
CA SER A 589 6.88 -14.61 8.41
C SER A 589 8.27 -14.73 9.02
N LEU A 590 8.35 -14.58 10.33
CA LEU A 590 9.54 -14.91 11.13
C LEU A 590 9.04 -15.50 12.45
N VAL A 591 9.53 -16.70 12.76
CA VAL A 591 9.12 -17.45 13.94
C VAL A 591 10.34 -17.68 14.82
N GLU A 592 10.35 -17.04 15.98
CA GLU A 592 11.41 -17.05 16.98
C GLU A 592 10.88 -17.68 18.31
N PRO A 593 11.72 -18.06 19.24
CA PRO A 593 11.25 -18.69 20.50
C PRO A 593 10.46 -17.72 21.39
N ASP A 594 10.76 -16.42 21.32
CA ASP A 594 10.18 -15.36 22.17
C ASP A 594 9.08 -14.55 21.49
N ARG A 595 8.99 -14.62 20.17
CA ARG A 595 7.99 -13.88 19.38
C ARG A 595 7.75 -14.52 18.02
N LEU A 596 6.67 -14.10 17.39
CA LEU A 596 6.42 -14.31 15.97
C LEU A 596 6.16 -12.96 15.30
N ARG A 597 6.51 -12.91 14.02
CA ARG A 597 6.22 -11.78 13.12
C ARG A 597 5.50 -12.32 11.90
N PHE A 598 4.39 -11.69 11.57
CA PHE A 598 3.56 -12.07 10.44
C PHE A 598 3.28 -10.84 9.56
N ASP A 599 3.77 -10.87 8.33
CA ASP A 599 3.53 -9.84 7.32
C ASP A 599 2.42 -10.34 6.40
N PHE A 600 1.39 -9.54 6.18
CA PHE A 600 0.21 -9.94 5.43
C PHE A 600 -0.36 -8.82 4.57
N THR A 601 -1.08 -9.20 3.52
CA THR A 601 -1.73 -8.24 2.61
C THR A 601 -2.95 -7.62 3.28
N HIS A 602 -2.91 -6.31 3.47
CA HIS A 602 -4.06 -5.51 3.92
C HIS A 602 -3.82 -4.02 3.62
N PHE A 603 -4.88 -3.30 3.28
CA PHE A 603 -4.84 -1.95 2.71
C PHE A 603 -4.91 -0.81 3.75
N SER A 604 -5.27 -1.08 5.00
CA SER A 604 -5.40 -0.08 6.08
C SER A 604 -4.72 -0.53 7.37
N ALA A 605 -4.45 0.41 8.30
CA ALA A 605 -4.10 0.06 9.66
C ALA A 605 -5.27 -0.64 10.36
N LEU A 606 -4.97 -1.62 11.21
CA LEU A 606 -5.99 -2.29 12.00
C LEU A 606 -6.46 -1.36 13.12
N THR A 607 -7.76 -1.39 13.37
CA THR A 607 -8.36 -0.67 14.52
C THR A 607 -8.10 -1.43 15.82
N ALA A 608 -8.25 -0.74 16.94
CA ALA A 608 -8.16 -1.40 18.26
C ALA A 608 -9.21 -2.51 18.44
N GLU A 609 -10.39 -2.32 17.84
CA GLU A 609 -11.49 -3.28 17.85
C GLU A 609 -11.13 -4.52 17.03
N GLU A 610 -10.56 -4.35 15.81
CA GLU A 610 -10.11 -5.47 14.98
C GLU A 610 -9.00 -6.27 15.67
N ILE A 611 -8.02 -5.60 16.30
CA ILE A 611 -6.96 -6.28 17.08
C ILE A 611 -7.56 -7.05 18.27
N SER A 612 -8.55 -6.46 18.95
CA SER A 612 -9.25 -7.13 20.06
C SER A 612 -10.00 -8.37 19.58
N GLN A 613 -10.69 -8.29 18.44
CA GLN A 613 -11.40 -9.43 17.83
C GLN A 613 -10.43 -10.54 17.42
N ILE A 614 -9.28 -10.18 16.81
CA ILE A 614 -8.23 -11.16 16.45
C ILE A 614 -7.74 -11.89 17.69
N ASN A 615 -7.42 -11.17 18.78
CA ASN A 615 -7.00 -11.80 20.03
C ASN A 615 -8.08 -12.72 20.62
N THR A 616 -9.37 -12.35 20.50
CA THR A 616 -10.50 -13.17 20.95
C THR A 616 -10.62 -14.46 20.12
N VAL A 617 -10.64 -14.34 18.80
CA VAL A 617 -10.71 -15.51 17.89
C VAL A 617 -9.51 -16.45 18.13
N MET A 618 -8.31 -15.89 18.29
CA MET A 618 -7.12 -16.70 18.65
C MET A 618 -7.29 -17.44 19.97
N ALA A 619 -7.85 -16.77 21.00
CA ALA A 619 -8.10 -17.41 22.28
C ALA A 619 -9.12 -18.55 22.16
N ASP A 620 -10.19 -18.37 21.38
CA ASP A 620 -11.20 -19.39 21.13
C ASP A 620 -10.59 -20.62 20.44
N MET A 621 -9.82 -20.43 19.34
CA MET A 621 -9.12 -21.49 18.61
C MET A 621 -8.13 -22.28 19.51
N ILE A 622 -7.43 -21.58 20.41
CA ILE A 622 -6.50 -22.20 21.36
C ILE A 622 -7.26 -23.00 22.42
N LEU A 623 -8.32 -22.44 23.00
CA LEU A 623 -9.11 -23.08 24.05
C LEU A 623 -9.90 -24.28 23.56
N GLU A 624 -10.23 -24.34 22.26
CA GLU A 624 -10.90 -25.51 21.67
C GLU A 624 -10.04 -26.78 21.77
N GLY A 625 -8.71 -26.62 21.71
CA GLY A 625 -7.81 -27.77 21.89
C GLY A 625 -7.87 -28.76 20.72
N ALA A 626 -8.03 -28.27 19.51
CA ALA A 626 -8.07 -29.10 18.32
C ALA A 626 -6.71 -29.79 18.05
N ASP A 627 -6.75 -31.02 17.55
CA ASP A 627 -5.55 -31.75 17.19
C ASP A 627 -4.86 -31.12 15.96
N ILE A 628 -3.54 -31.17 15.95
CA ILE A 628 -2.70 -30.70 14.86
C ILE A 628 -2.13 -31.92 14.16
N GLU A 629 -2.66 -32.25 12.98
CA GLU A 629 -2.24 -33.36 12.17
C GLU A 629 -1.31 -32.94 11.04
N THR A 630 -0.34 -33.82 10.76
CA THR A 630 0.58 -33.63 9.64
C THR A 630 0.49 -34.80 8.69
N LYS A 631 0.29 -34.51 7.39
CA LYS A 631 0.18 -35.53 6.33
C LYS A 631 1.14 -35.19 5.20
N VAL A 632 1.83 -36.20 4.65
CA VAL A 632 2.62 -36.05 3.41
C VAL A 632 1.81 -36.68 2.28
N MET A 633 1.54 -35.91 1.24
CA MET A 633 0.70 -36.33 0.12
C MET A 633 1.11 -35.68 -1.20
N PRO A 634 0.64 -36.17 -2.36
CA PRO A 634 0.86 -35.54 -3.65
C PRO A 634 0.31 -34.09 -3.68
N PHE A 635 1.03 -33.19 -4.34
CA PHE A 635 0.65 -31.76 -4.44
C PHE A 635 -0.78 -31.55 -4.96
N ASP A 636 -1.16 -32.28 -6.01
CA ASP A 636 -2.49 -32.15 -6.62
C ASP A 636 -3.64 -32.63 -5.70
N GLU A 637 -3.35 -33.61 -4.84
CA GLU A 637 -4.31 -34.10 -3.85
C GLU A 637 -4.52 -33.07 -2.73
N ALA A 638 -3.42 -32.54 -2.19
CA ALA A 638 -3.46 -31.49 -1.18
C ALA A 638 -4.21 -30.22 -1.65
N LYS A 639 -4.02 -29.85 -2.92
CA LYS A 639 -4.73 -28.73 -3.53
C LYS A 639 -6.23 -28.97 -3.66
N LYS A 640 -6.65 -30.21 -3.98
CA LYS A 640 -8.07 -30.58 -4.03
C LYS A 640 -8.75 -30.54 -2.67
N LEU A 641 -8.01 -30.79 -1.58
CA LEU A 641 -8.50 -30.67 -0.20
C LEU A 641 -8.62 -29.22 0.26
N GLY A 642 -8.17 -28.25 -0.53
CA GLY A 642 -8.25 -26.82 -0.19
C GLY A 642 -7.08 -26.31 0.64
N ALA A 643 -5.97 -27.07 0.74
CA ALA A 643 -4.79 -26.63 1.49
C ALA A 643 -4.16 -25.37 0.86
N MET A 644 -3.89 -24.38 1.69
CA MET A 644 -3.31 -23.11 1.26
C MET A 644 -1.82 -23.27 0.99
N ALA A 645 -1.40 -22.79 -0.21
CA ALA A 645 0.00 -22.71 -0.62
C ALA A 645 0.48 -21.26 -0.55
N LEU A 646 1.74 -21.05 -0.16
CA LEU A 646 2.36 -19.71 -0.22
C LEU A 646 2.56 -19.28 -1.68
N PHE A 647 2.23 -18.03 -1.99
CA PHE A 647 2.44 -17.47 -3.33
C PHE A 647 3.93 -17.35 -3.65
N GLY A 648 4.36 -17.94 -4.78
CA GLY A 648 5.70 -17.80 -5.31
C GLY A 648 6.70 -18.89 -4.91
N GLU A 649 6.33 -19.84 -4.05
CA GLU A 649 7.16 -21.01 -3.76
C GLU A 649 6.98 -22.12 -4.80
N LYS A 650 8.09 -22.79 -5.14
CA LYS A 650 8.06 -23.98 -5.98
C LYS A 650 8.01 -25.21 -5.09
N TYR A 651 6.90 -25.91 -5.13
CA TYR A 651 6.71 -27.16 -4.40
C TYR A 651 7.15 -28.36 -5.24
N GLY A 652 7.63 -29.42 -4.60
CA GLY A 652 7.91 -30.70 -5.22
C GLY A 652 6.62 -31.48 -5.51
N ASP A 653 6.77 -32.69 -6.09
CA ASP A 653 5.64 -33.60 -6.40
C ASP A 653 4.88 -34.02 -5.13
N THR A 654 5.53 -34.02 -3.97
CA THR A 654 4.93 -34.32 -2.67
C THR A 654 5.11 -33.14 -1.73
N VAL A 655 4.08 -32.86 -0.93
CA VAL A 655 4.03 -31.74 0.02
C VAL A 655 3.63 -32.23 1.41
N ARG A 656 4.12 -31.53 2.43
CA ARG A 656 3.71 -31.71 3.81
C ARG A 656 2.60 -30.72 4.12
N VAL A 657 1.42 -31.24 4.51
CA VAL A 657 0.23 -30.47 4.89
C VAL A 657 0.08 -30.53 6.39
N VAL A 658 -0.09 -29.38 6.99
CA VAL A 658 -0.40 -29.22 8.43
C VAL A 658 -1.85 -28.79 8.54
N GLU A 659 -2.65 -29.59 9.25
CA GLU A 659 -4.08 -29.38 9.50
C GLU A 659 -4.28 -29.11 11.01
N MET A 660 -5.03 -28.06 11.35
CA MET A 660 -5.32 -27.64 12.72
C MET A 660 -6.83 -27.55 12.91
N GLY A 661 -7.46 -28.71 13.19
CA GLY A 661 -8.92 -28.83 13.21
C GLY A 661 -9.53 -28.24 11.93
N ASP A 662 -10.67 -27.55 12.05
CA ASP A 662 -11.34 -26.86 10.95
C ASP A 662 -10.78 -25.43 10.70
N PHE A 663 -9.75 -25.01 11.46
CA PHE A 663 -9.27 -23.63 11.39
C PHE A 663 -8.27 -23.36 10.27
N SER A 664 -7.30 -24.26 10.08
CA SER A 664 -6.21 -24.06 9.13
C SER A 664 -5.79 -25.37 8.48
N MET A 665 -5.53 -25.32 7.16
CA MET A 665 -4.89 -26.39 6.38
C MET A 665 -3.90 -25.74 5.42
N GLU A 666 -2.59 -25.93 5.66
CA GLU A 666 -1.54 -25.20 4.93
C GLU A 666 -0.35 -26.09 4.60
N PHE A 667 0.34 -25.78 3.49
CA PHE A 667 1.63 -26.40 3.16
C PHE A 667 2.71 -25.84 4.07
N CYS A 668 3.27 -26.68 4.93
CA CYS A 668 4.28 -26.24 5.88
C CYS A 668 5.32 -27.31 6.21
N GLY A 669 6.62 -26.95 6.07
CA GLY A 669 7.75 -27.78 6.44
C GLY A 669 8.28 -27.54 7.86
N GLY A 670 7.65 -26.65 8.64
CA GLY A 670 8.11 -26.28 9.98
C GLY A 670 7.76 -27.29 11.07
N THR A 671 8.23 -27.01 12.29
CA THR A 671 7.91 -27.82 13.47
C THR A 671 6.71 -27.26 14.18
N HIS A 672 5.74 -28.13 14.52
CA HIS A 672 4.47 -27.77 15.13
C HIS A 672 4.21 -28.50 16.44
N LEU A 673 3.24 -28.00 17.19
CA LEU A 673 2.63 -28.71 18.28
C LEU A 673 1.70 -29.81 17.73
N ASP A 674 1.24 -30.71 18.62
CA ASP A 674 0.26 -31.76 18.30
C ASP A 674 -1.18 -31.37 18.67
N ASN A 675 -1.37 -30.22 19.38
CA ASN A 675 -2.68 -29.74 19.79
C ASN A 675 -2.66 -28.21 19.99
N THR A 676 -3.72 -27.50 19.56
CA THR A 676 -3.79 -26.03 19.60
C THR A 676 -3.76 -25.47 21.03
N ALA A 677 -4.29 -26.18 22.02
CA ALA A 677 -4.25 -25.75 23.43
C ALA A 677 -2.82 -25.59 23.98
N LYS A 678 -1.82 -26.29 23.40
CA LYS A 678 -0.42 -26.19 23.81
C LYS A 678 0.26 -24.87 23.37
N VAL A 679 -0.39 -24.08 22.50
CA VAL A 679 0.02 -22.67 22.21
C VAL A 679 -0.05 -21.87 23.52
N GLY A 680 -1.03 -22.14 24.36
CA GLY A 680 -1.27 -21.43 25.61
C GLY A 680 -1.92 -20.07 25.37
N MET A 681 -1.34 -19.00 25.90
CA MET A 681 -1.83 -17.64 25.65
C MET A 681 -1.20 -17.05 24.42
N PHE A 682 -1.95 -16.18 23.72
CA PHE A 682 -1.50 -15.41 22.57
C PHE A 682 -1.87 -13.93 22.75
N VAL A 683 -0.98 -13.01 22.39
CA VAL A 683 -1.24 -11.56 22.40
C VAL A 683 -0.50 -10.87 21.27
N VAL A 684 -1.21 -10.06 20.50
CA VAL A 684 -0.61 -9.11 19.56
C VAL A 684 0.13 -8.01 20.34
N THR A 685 1.39 -7.77 20.03
CA THR A 685 2.23 -6.77 20.70
C THR A 685 2.38 -5.49 19.93
N SER A 686 2.40 -5.57 18.60
CA SER A 686 2.47 -4.42 17.69
C SER A 686 1.78 -4.71 16.38
N GLU A 687 1.31 -3.64 15.72
CA GLU A 687 0.79 -3.65 14.37
C GLU A 687 1.33 -2.43 13.63
N GLY A 688 1.77 -2.60 12.37
CA GLY A 688 2.34 -1.50 11.60
C GLY A 688 2.43 -1.78 10.10
N SER A 689 2.77 -0.75 9.32
CA SER A 689 3.00 -0.87 7.88
C SER A 689 4.44 -1.28 7.58
N VAL A 690 4.62 -2.21 6.64
CA VAL A 690 5.95 -2.61 6.11
C VAL A 690 6.17 -2.05 4.72
N ALA A 691 5.13 -2.18 3.91
CA ALA A 691 5.10 -1.67 2.54
C ALA A 691 3.66 -1.28 2.19
N SER A 692 3.48 -0.65 1.03
CA SER A 692 2.14 -0.35 0.57
C SER A 692 1.33 -1.63 0.34
N GLY A 693 0.17 -1.72 0.98
CA GLY A 693 -0.68 -2.92 0.93
C GLY A 693 -0.18 -4.09 1.77
N VAL A 694 0.88 -3.93 2.58
CA VAL A 694 1.41 -4.96 3.47
C VAL A 694 1.50 -4.45 4.90
N ARG A 695 0.84 -5.16 5.80
CA ARG A 695 0.84 -4.90 7.25
C ARG A 695 1.66 -5.95 7.96
N ARG A 696 2.20 -5.59 9.12
CA ARG A 696 2.97 -6.46 10.00
C ARG A 696 2.30 -6.55 11.36
N ILE A 697 2.12 -7.76 11.84
CA ILE A 697 1.79 -8.05 13.24
C ILE A 697 3.00 -8.71 13.88
N GLU A 698 3.36 -8.26 15.08
CA GLU A 698 4.20 -9.01 16.01
C GLU A 698 3.35 -9.51 17.16
N ALA A 699 3.61 -10.72 17.59
CA ALA A 699 2.86 -11.36 18.68
C ALA A 699 3.77 -12.28 19.52
N ILE A 700 3.33 -12.57 20.73
CA ILE A 700 4.00 -13.46 21.66
C ILE A 700 3.05 -14.56 22.13
N THR A 701 3.60 -15.70 22.54
CA THR A 701 2.83 -16.89 22.95
C THR A 701 3.30 -17.45 24.30
N GLY A 702 2.47 -18.25 24.92
CA GLY A 702 2.83 -19.10 26.08
C GLY A 702 3.49 -18.33 27.21
N ARG A 703 4.72 -18.72 27.59
CA ARG A 703 5.45 -18.16 28.75
C ARG A 703 5.72 -16.66 28.61
N GLU A 704 5.97 -16.16 27.38
CA GLU A 704 6.24 -14.73 27.14
C GLU A 704 5.01 -13.87 27.48
N VAL A 705 3.80 -14.35 27.16
CA VAL A 705 2.56 -13.65 27.55
C VAL A 705 2.40 -13.61 29.07
N ILE A 706 2.68 -14.75 29.75
CA ILE A 706 2.62 -14.82 31.20
C ILE A 706 3.63 -13.86 31.84
N ALA A 707 4.87 -13.85 31.33
CA ALA A 707 5.90 -12.93 31.82
C ALA A 707 5.49 -11.46 31.66
N LYS A 708 4.95 -11.11 30.48
CA LYS A 708 4.43 -9.75 30.20
C LYS A 708 3.26 -9.41 31.15
N TYR A 709 2.32 -10.33 31.36
CA TYR A 709 1.20 -10.12 32.26
C TYR A 709 1.68 -9.87 33.72
N ILE A 710 2.61 -10.67 34.23
CA ILE A 710 3.21 -10.49 35.54
C ILE A 710 3.90 -9.10 35.63
N ALA A 711 4.69 -8.72 34.64
CA ALA A 711 5.37 -7.43 34.60
C ALA A 711 4.38 -6.25 34.59
N MET A 712 3.32 -6.33 33.75
CA MET A 712 2.27 -5.31 33.68
C MET A 712 1.50 -5.23 35.02
N THR A 713 1.12 -6.36 35.63
CA THR A 713 0.42 -6.39 36.92
C THR A 713 1.30 -5.79 38.00
N SER A 714 2.60 -6.12 38.04
CA SER A 714 3.55 -5.51 38.96
C SER A 714 3.66 -3.98 38.76
N MET A 715 3.68 -3.51 37.53
CA MET A 715 3.71 -2.08 37.23
C MET A 715 2.42 -1.38 37.70
N VAL A 716 1.25 -1.96 37.40
CA VAL A 716 -0.04 -1.43 37.83
C VAL A 716 -0.11 -1.35 39.35
N ASN A 717 0.33 -2.40 40.07
CA ASN A 717 0.38 -2.38 41.52
C ASN A 717 1.33 -1.31 42.07
N LYS A 718 2.52 -1.14 41.49
CA LYS A 718 3.46 -0.06 41.87
C LYS A 718 2.86 1.34 41.66
N VAL A 719 2.09 1.56 40.58
CA VAL A 719 1.38 2.82 40.36
C VAL A 719 0.28 3.01 41.40
N ALA A 720 -0.50 1.98 41.68
CA ALA A 720 -1.54 2.00 42.69
C ALA A 720 -0.96 2.36 44.08
N ASP A 721 0.14 1.71 44.48
CA ASP A 721 0.84 1.98 45.73
C ASP A 721 1.32 3.43 45.83
N ARG A 722 1.92 3.98 44.75
CA ARG A 722 2.35 5.39 44.69
C ARG A 722 1.20 6.36 44.83
N LEU A 723 0.05 6.05 44.25
CA LEU A 723 -1.19 6.83 44.35
C LEU A 723 -1.95 6.57 45.64
N LYS A 724 -1.52 5.60 46.46
CA LYS A 724 -2.25 5.10 47.67
C LYS A 724 -3.71 4.73 47.34
N ALA A 725 -3.89 3.99 46.25
CA ALA A 725 -5.17 3.57 45.73
C ALA A 725 -5.15 2.08 45.39
N ARG A 726 -6.31 1.44 45.24
CA ARG A 726 -6.40 0.08 44.65
C ARG A 726 -6.21 0.16 43.13
N PRO A 727 -5.75 -0.90 42.46
CA PRO A 727 -5.58 -0.91 41.00
C PRO A 727 -6.80 -0.42 40.22
N VAL A 728 -8.01 -0.82 40.64
CA VAL A 728 -9.26 -0.39 40.00
C VAL A 728 -9.60 1.10 40.18
N GLU A 729 -8.96 1.76 41.15
CA GLU A 729 -9.19 3.17 41.50
C GLU A 729 -8.12 4.11 40.93
N ILE A 730 -7.13 3.59 40.20
CA ILE A 730 -6.00 4.40 39.66
C ILE A 730 -6.53 5.59 38.87
N MET A 731 -7.45 5.37 37.91
CA MET A 731 -7.96 6.45 37.06
C MET A 731 -8.69 7.53 37.84
N SER A 732 -9.63 7.14 38.72
CA SER A 732 -10.34 8.12 39.56
C SER A 732 -9.42 8.88 40.52
N LYS A 733 -8.36 8.26 41.02
CA LYS A 733 -7.36 8.91 41.88
C LYS A 733 -6.47 9.88 41.05
N VAL A 734 -6.10 9.53 39.82
CA VAL A 734 -5.38 10.44 38.93
C VAL A 734 -6.23 11.68 38.63
N GLU A 735 -7.50 11.50 38.28
CA GLU A 735 -8.44 12.60 38.01
C GLU A 735 -8.61 13.51 39.24
N SER A 736 -8.78 12.89 40.44
CA SER A 736 -8.86 13.63 41.70
C SER A 736 -7.59 14.44 41.97
N ASN A 737 -6.39 13.84 41.78
CA ASN A 737 -5.13 14.54 41.99
C ASN A 737 -4.93 15.67 40.98
N LEU A 738 -5.33 15.51 39.73
CA LEU A 738 -5.28 16.58 38.70
C LEU A 738 -6.19 17.74 39.07
N SER A 739 -7.41 17.45 39.56
CA SER A 739 -8.35 18.46 40.06
C SER A 739 -7.78 19.24 41.23
N GLU A 740 -7.19 18.52 42.23
CA GLU A 740 -6.53 19.12 43.39
C GLU A 740 -5.34 20.02 43.00
N ILE A 741 -4.52 19.56 42.05
CA ILE A 741 -3.42 20.37 41.51
C ILE A 741 -3.93 21.65 40.85
N HIS A 742 -5.05 21.57 40.12
CA HIS A 742 -5.67 22.73 39.50
C HIS A 742 -6.16 23.74 40.55
N GLU A 743 -6.88 23.26 41.57
CA GLU A 743 -7.35 24.09 42.67
C GLU A 743 -6.19 24.73 43.45
N LEU A 744 -5.14 23.98 43.77
CA LEU A 744 -3.96 24.48 44.46
C LEU A 744 -3.26 25.60 43.63
N ARG A 745 -3.14 25.46 42.33
CA ARG A 745 -2.61 26.51 41.45
C ARG A 745 -3.45 27.78 41.50
N GLN A 746 -4.78 27.64 41.41
CA GLN A 746 -5.69 28.81 41.56
C GLN A 746 -5.55 29.48 42.92
N ASN A 747 -5.45 28.68 43.99
CA ASN A 747 -5.27 29.22 45.33
C ASN A 747 -3.90 29.93 45.48
N ILE A 748 -2.83 29.38 44.93
CA ILE A 748 -1.53 30.02 44.89
C ILE A 748 -1.59 31.39 44.17
N ASP A 749 -2.27 31.45 43.03
CA ASP A 749 -2.43 32.68 42.27
C ASP A 749 -3.27 33.72 43.07
N LYS A 750 -4.37 33.28 43.68
CA LYS A 750 -5.15 34.17 44.59
C LYS A 750 -4.33 34.67 45.76
N LEU A 751 -3.55 33.83 46.43
CA LEU A 751 -2.69 34.21 47.54
C LEU A 751 -1.57 35.21 47.09
N LYS A 752 -1.00 34.97 45.91
CA LYS A 752 -0.04 35.92 45.31
C LYS A 752 -0.66 37.31 45.06
N ASP A 753 -1.89 37.32 44.51
CA ASP A 753 -2.63 38.57 44.28
C ASP A 753 -2.98 39.30 45.57
N GLN A 754 -3.37 38.57 46.62
CA GLN A 754 -3.62 39.14 47.95
C GLN A 754 -2.32 39.72 48.59
N LEU A 755 -1.18 39.01 48.47
CA LEU A 755 0.10 39.48 48.96
C LEU A 755 0.54 40.78 48.24
N MET A 756 0.40 40.80 46.88
CA MET A 756 0.74 41.99 46.09
C MET A 756 -0.16 43.18 46.42
N SER A 757 -1.47 42.94 46.60
CA SER A 757 -2.39 44.01 47.01
C SER A 757 -2.04 44.57 48.42
N GLY A 758 -1.70 43.71 49.41
CA GLY A 758 -1.23 44.13 50.71
C GLY A 758 0.10 44.87 50.70
N GLN A 759 1.02 44.50 49.79
CA GLN A 759 2.27 45.24 49.58
C GLN A 759 2.01 46.62 48.98
N ALA A 760 1.12 46.75 48.00
CA ALA A 760 0.74 48.03 47.40
C ALA A 760 0.15 49.02 48.45
N GLU A 761 -0.65 48.56 49.40
CA GLU A 761 -1.21 49.34 50.47
C GLU A 761 -0.11 49.81 51.46
N ARG A 762 0.85 48.92 51.83
CA ARG A 762 1.98 49.27 52.68
C ARG A 762 2.90 50.31 52.04
N MET A 763 3.07 50.30 50.74
CA MET A 763 3.87 51.31 50.01
C MET A 763 3.31 52.72 50.14
N LEU A 764 2.03 52.87 50.32
CA LEU A 764 1.39 54.19 50.50
C LEU A 764 1.73 54.86 51.83
N TYR A 765 2.02 54.07 52.88
CA TYR A 765 2.41 54.63 54.16
C TYR A 765 3.78 55.39 54.07
N GLY A 766 4.63 55.11 53.09
CA GLY A 766 5.88 55.81 52.82
C GLY A 766 5.74 56.85 51.72
N ALA A 767 4.56 57.14 51.22
CA ALA A 767 4.36 58.07 50.11
C ALA A 767 4.63 59.52 50.59
N LYS A 768 5.47 60.25 49.86
CA LYS A 768 5.69 61.70 50.07
C LYS A 768 4.55 62.47 49.41
N ASP A 769 4.10 63.51 50.05
CA ASP A 769 3.14 64.46 49.45
C ASP A 769 3.90 65.60 48.80
N ILE A 770 3.84 65.68 47.47
CA ILE A 770 4.46 66.73 46.68
C ILE A 770 3.37 67.39 45.86
N LYS A 771 3.07 68.64 46.27
CA LYS A 771 1.99 69.44 45.65
C LYS A 771 0.67 68.67 45.55
N GLY A 772 0.26 67.91 46.58
CA GLY A 772 -0.97 67.10 46.60
C GLY A 772 -0.94 65.78 45.75
N LEU A 773 0.20 65.44 45.24
CA LEU A 773 0.42 64.12 44.59
C LEU A 773 1.18 63.18 45.57
N LYS A 774 0.73 61.98 45.69
CA LYS A 774 1.39 60.90 46.45
C LYS A 774 2.52 60.25 45.63
N VAL A 775 3.78 60.57 46.00
CA VAL A 775 4.97 60.08 45.31
C VAL A 775 5.59 58.92 46.08
N ILE A 776 5.79 57.82 45.37
CA ILE A 776 6.39 56.57 45.89
C ILE A 776 7.58 56.17 45.00
N THR A 777 8.70 55.94 45.64
CA THR A 777 9.89 55.39 45.03
C THR A 777 10.32 54.12 45.78
N ILE A 778 10.32 52.99 45.17
CA ILE A 778 10.67 51.68 45.78
C ILE A 778 11.64 50.90 44.91
N THR A 779 12.74 50.48 45.50
CA THR A 779 13.65 49.51 44.95
C THR A 779 13.34 48.17 45.60
N ASN A 780 12.77 47.26 44.82
CA ASN A 780 12.49 45.85 45.21
C ASN A 780 13.69 45.00 44.84
N GLY A 781 13.92 43.95 45.67
CA GLY A 781 14.89 42.91 45.31
C GLY A 781 14.51 42.14 44.01
N PRO A 782 15.03 40.93 43.76
CA PRO A 782 14.81 40.23 42.53
C PRO A 782 13.32 39.80 42.40
N VAL A 783 12.53 40.65 41.78
CA VAL A 783 11.12 40.46 41.41
C VAL A 783 11.03 40.49 39.89
N ASN A 784 10.18 39.69 39.29
CA ASN A 784 10.09 39.69 37.83
C ASN A 784 9.35 40.96 37.29
N ALA A 785 9.62 41.34 36.06
CA ALA A 785 9.06 42.54 35.44
C ALA A 785 7.49 42.47 35.31
N ALA A 786 6.89 41.30 35.30
CA ALA A 786 5.45 41.12 35.23
C ALA A 786 4.78 41.45 36.57
N ASP A 787 5.40 41.08 37.68
CA ASP A 787 4.89 41.36 39.03
C ASP A 787 4.96 42.85 39.34
N ILE A 788 6.06 43.57 38.96
CA ILE A 788 6.18 45.02 39.10
C ILE A 788 5.09 45.74 38.32
N ARG A 789 4.82 45.28 37.08
CA ARG A 789 3.78 45.84 36.22
C ARG A 789 2.41 45.69 36.87
N LYS A 790 2.09 44.54 37.44
CA LYS A 790 0.82 44.24 38.11
C LYS A 790 0.66 45.10 39.35
N MET A 791 1.72 45.29 40.15
CA MET A 791 1.75 46.23 41.33
C MET A 791 1.54 47.67 40.89
N GLY A 792 2.24 48.13 39.85
CA GLY A 792 2.08 49.49 39.32
C GLY A 792 0.68 49.75 38.81
N ASP A 793 0.09 48.84 38.04
CA ASP A 793 -1.29 48.95 37.53
C ASP A 793 -2.29 49.03 38.69
N GLN A 794 -2.13 48.24 39.75
CA GLN A 794 -2.98 48.30 40.96
C GLN A 794 -2.87 49.66 41.67
N LEU A 795 -1.66 50.22 41.82
CA LEU A 795 -1.44 51.56 42.39
C LEU A 795 -2.08 52.65 41.53
N ARG A 796 -1.85 52.63 40.21
CA ARG A 796 -2.42 53.60 39.28
C ARG A 796 -3.96 53.61 39.29
N ASP A 797 -4.57 52.44 39.20
CA ASP A 797 -6.02 52.29 39.02
C ASP A 797 -6.80 52.60 40.31
N ARG A 798 -6.17 52.32 41.45
CA ARG A 798 -6.80 52.55 42.80
C ARG A 798 -6.59 53.97 43.36
N TYR A 799 -5.48 54.63 42.97
CA TYR A 799 -5.10 55.95 43.53
C TYR A 799 -4.89 56.99 42.44
N PRO A 800 -5.91 57.84 42.12
CA PRO A 800 -5.80 58.81 41.04
C PRO A 800 -4.67 59.88 41.19
N ASN A 801 -4.21 60.15 42.41
CA ASN A 801 -3.14 61.15 42.71
C ASN A 801 -1.75 60.50 42.84
N ILE A 802 -1.59 59.23 42.47
CA ILE A 802 -0.30 58.52 42.68
C ILE A 802 0.70 58.84 41.56
N VAL A 803 1.94 58.94 41.90
CA VAL A 803 3.12 58.84 41.07
C VAL A 803 4.04 57.81 41.73
N ALA A 804 4.12 56.61 41.11
CA ALA A 804 4.95 55.55 41.69
C ALA A 804 6.02 55.11 40.69
N VAL A 805 7.27 55.01 41.21
CA VAL A 805 8.39 54.42 40.47
C VAL A 805 8.84 53.19 41.26
N LEU A 806 8.72 52.05 40.59
CA LEU A 806 9.11 50.75 41.15
C LEU A 806 10.32 50.23 40.33
N ALA A 807 11.36 49.85 41.01
CA ALA A 807 12.54 49.26 40.42
C ALA A 807 12.73 47.83 40.92
N ALA A 808 12.92 46.89 40.00
CA ALA A 808 13.33 45.51 40.30
C ALA A 808 14.79 45.31 39.87
N THR A 809 15.61 44.88 40.80
CA THR A 809 17.03 44.66 40.58
C THR A 809 17.29 43.19 40.23
N ALA A 810 18.12 42.95 39.20
CA ALA A 810 18.72 41.66 38.86
C ALA A 810 20.24 41.79 38.93
N GLU A 811 21.00 40.72 38.84
CA GLU A 811 22.46 40.67 39.05
C GLU A 811 23.26 41.76 38.30
N SER A 812 22.84 42.18 37.11
CA SER A 812 23.60 43.14 36.28
C SER A 812 22.77 44.33 35.75
N LYS A 813 21.48 44.41 36.07
CA LYS A 813 20.60 45.49 35.58
C LYS A 813 19.36 45.62 36.44
N ALA A 814 18.71 46.80 36.40
CA ALA A 814 17.39 46.97 37.00
C ALA A 814 16.34 47.30 35.93
N THR A 815 15.12 46.78 36.14
CA THR A 815 13.94 47.19 35.36
C THR A 815 13.14 48.17 36.22
N MET A 816 12.84 49.33 35.67
CA MET A 816 12.08 50.40 36.33
C MET A 816 10.70 50.53 35.68
N LEU A 817 9.66 50.66 36.47
CA LEU A 817 8.30 50.98 36.05
C LEU A 817 7.88 52.29 36.69
N ALA A 818 7.45 53.29 35.93
CA ALA A 818 6.76 54.46 36.42
C ALA A 818 5.26 54.35 36.10
N VAL A 819 4.42 54.60 37.05
CA VAL A 819 2.96 54.71 36.86
C VAL A 819 2.46 56.04 37.44
N CYS A 820 1.53 56.67 36.71
CA CYS A 820 0.90 57.90 37.09
C CYS A 820 -0.64 57.74 37.11
N GLY A 821 -1.25 58.00 38.22
CA GLY A 821 -2.71 58.09 38.35
C GLY A 821 -3.31 59.19 37.47
N LYS A 822 -4.62 59.09 37.19
CA LYS A 822 -5.33 60.01 36.29
C LYS A 822 -5.10 61.51 36.65
N ASN A 823 -5.25 61.87 37.88
CA ASN A 823 -5.05 63.26 38.35
C ASN A 823 -3.59 63.71 38.21
N ALA A 824 -2.62 62.79 38.43
CA ALA A 824 -1.22 63.10 38.24
C ALA A 824 -0.89 63.42 36.78
N VAL A 825 -1.48 62.66 35.82
CA VAL A 825 -1.35 62.91 34.40
C VAL A 825 -2.00 64.22 33.96
N GLU A 826 -3.21 64.54 34.49
CA GLU A 826 -3.91 65.83 34.22
C GLU A 826 -3.12 67.04 34.74
N ARG A 827 -2.39 66.86 35.84
CA ARG A 827 -1.49 67.91 36.45
C ARG A 827 -0.10 67.94 35.79
N GLY A 828 0.10 67.24 34.65
CA GLY A 828 1.27 67.34 33.80
C GLY A 828 2.40 66.31 34.07
N ILE A 829 2.22 65.39 35.02
CA ILE A 829 3.23 64.34 35.31
C ILE A 829 2.90 63.10 34.41
N LYS A 830 3.74 62.92 33.41
CA LYS A 830 3.64 61.76 32.48
C LYS A 830 4.69 60.71 32.81
N ALA A 831 4.27 59.47 32.99
CA ALA A 831 5.15 58.35 33.29
C ALA A 831 6.25 58.16 32.22
N GLY A 832 5.93 58.37 30.92
CA GLY A 832 6.92 58.28 29.83
C GLY A 832 8.03 59.32 29.96
N ASP A 833 7.72 60.57 30.39
CA ASP A 833 8.70 61.61 30.52
C ASP A 833 9.55 61.46 31.84
N LEU A 834 8.86 61.02 32.91
CA LEU A 834 9.51 60.70 34.19
C LEU A 834 10.53 59.54 33.97
N ILE A 835 10.12 58.41 33.31
CA ILE A 835 11.02 57.27 33.12
C ILE A 835 12.20 57.60 32.21
N LYS A 836 12.01 58.44 31.18
CA LYS A 836 13.10 58.92 30.32
C LYS A 836 14.13 59.79 31.10
N ASN A 837 13.63 60.62 32.04
CA ASN A 837 14.47 61.44 32.85
C ASN A 837 15.36 60.59 33.78
N ILE A 838 14.72 59.71 34.56
CA ILE A 838 15.44 58.98 35.62
C ILE A 838 16.33 57.87 35.02
N THR A 839 15.97 57.28 33.90
CA THR A 839 16.79 56.24 33.25
C THR A 839 18.09 56.85 32.65
N LYS A 840 18.13 58.13 32.26
CA LYS A 840 19.35 58.79 31.79
C LYS A 840 20.41 58.89 32.90
N ILE A 841 19.98 59.07 34.17
CA ILE A 841 20.89 59.16 35.31
C ILE A 841 21.64 57.84 35.49
N CYS A 842 20.96 56.67 35.27
CA CYS A 842 21.57 55.37 35.46
C CYS A 842 21.97 54.76 34.11
N GLU A 843 22.26 55.57 33.10
CA GLU A 843 22.82 55.16 31.80
C GLU A 843 21.92 54.19 31.04
N GLY A 844 20.59 54.23 31.26
CA GLY A 844 19.58 53.41 30.71
C GLY A 844 18.74 54.13 29.65
N THR A 845 17.71 53.41 29.18
CA THR A 845 16.72 53.93 28.27
C THR A 845 15.32 53.48 28.72
N GLY A 846 14.31 54.30 28.44
CA GLY A 846 12.95 53.99 28.80
C GLY A 846 11.93 54.82 28.03
N GLY A 847 10.66 54.44 28.14
CA GLY A 847 9.56 55.18 27.55
C GLY A 847 8.25 54.42 27.72
N GLY A 848 7.15 55.03 27.34
CA GLY A 848 5.81 54.47 27.48
C GLY A 848 4.71 55.49 27.33
N LYS A 849 3.53 55.12 27.79
CA LYS A 849 2.33 55.94 27.79
C LYS A 849 2.40 57.01 28.94
N PRO A 850 1.54 58.03 28.92
CA PRO A 850 1.48 59.05 29.99
C PRO A 850 1.17 58.47 31.39
N ASP A 851 0.41 57.35 31.43
CA ASP A 851 -0.05 56.72 32.67
C ASP A 851 0.83 55.57 33.15
N SER A 852 1.61 54.96 32.23
CA SER A 852 2.51 53.83 32.53
C SER A 852 3.68 53.74 31.55
N ALA A 853 4.90 53.64 32.07
CA ALA A 853 6.14 53.58 31.28
C ALA A 853 7.17 52.67 31.95
N MET A 854 7.96 51.97 31.11
CA MET A 854 9.05 51.10 31.59
C MET A 854 10.41 51.55 31.06
N GLY A 855 11.43 51.30 31.83
CA GLY A 855 12.81 51.56 31.44
C GLY A 855 13.79 50.61 32.09
N GLY A 856 15.00 50.56 31.54
CA GLY A 856 16.09 49.77 32.09
C GLY A 856 17.15 50.68 32.71
N CYS A 857 17.73 50.26 33.81
CA CYS A 857 18.93 50.87 34.44
C CYS A 857 20.12 49.93 34.16
N LYS A 858 21.15 50.43 33.52
CA LYS A 858 22.40 49.72 33.22
C LYS A 858 23.46 49.86 34.31
N ASN A 859 23.48 51.01 35.00
CA ASN A 859 24.44 51.28 36.05
C ASN A 859 23.73 51.25 37.41
N LEU A 860 23.79 50.09 38.08
CA LEU A 860 23.11 49.86 39.34
C LEU A 860 23.61 50.77 40.47
N LEU A 861 24.88 51.26 40.42
CA LEU A 861 25.44 52.21 41.42
C LEU A 861 24.75 53.55 41.39
N LYS A 862 24.10 53.93 40.29
CA LYS A 862 23.34 55.16 40.11
C LYS A 862 21.83 54.98 40.21
N LEU A 863 21.38 53.80 40.62
CA LEU A 863 19.95 53.52 40.77
C LEU A 863 19.29 54.37 41.86
N ASP A 864 19.95 54.52 43.00
CA ASP A 864 19.44 55.34 44.13
C ASP A 864 19.37 56.82 43.74
N ASP A 865 20.35 57.31 42.98
CA ASP A 865 20.34 58.70 42.46
C ASP A 865 19.17 58.92 41.49
N ALA A 866 18.93 57.94 40.62
CA ALA A 866 17.81 57.95 39.68
C ALA A 866 16.44 57.89 40.39
N MET A 867 16.33 57.09 41.47
CA MET A 867 15.12 57.02 42.29
C MET A 867 14.92 58.31 43.12
N ALA A 868 15.95 58.93 43.63
CA ALA A 868 15.86 60.21 44.34
C ALA A 868 15.45 61.40 43.43
N ALA A 869 15.86 61.40 42.16
CA ALA A 869 15.50 62.44 41.18
C ALA A 869 13.99 62.44 40.79
N VAL A 870 13.22 61.45 41.21
CA VAL A 870 11.75 61.40 41.03
C VAL A 870 11.04 62.50 41.71
N ASP A 871 11.47 62.83 42.95
CA ASP A 871 10.88 63.93 43.80
C ASP A 871 11.10 65.27 43.11
N ASP A 872 12.31 65.53 42.66
CA ASP A 872 12.68 66.76 41.96
C ASP A 872 11.94 66.92 40.65
N PHE A 873 11.78 65.81 39.90
CA PHE A 873 11.02 65.79 38.63
C PHE A 873 9.55 66.15 38.89
N VAL A 874 8.92 65.53 39.89
CA VAL A 874 7.52 65.80 40.22
C VAL A 874 7.34 67.20 40.68
N ASN A 875 8.23 67.71 41.54
CA ASN A 875 8.20 69.08 42.06
C ASN A 875 8.37 70.18 40.97
N ALA A 876 9.20 69.91 39.96
CA ALA A 876 9.44 70.83 38.85
C ALA A 876 8.30 70.83 37.80
N ASN A 877 7.62 69.72 37.61
CA ASN A 877 6.65 69.57 36.49
C ASN A 877 5.17 69.51 36.90
N ALA A 878 4.85 69.29 38.18
CA ALA A 878 3.48 69.29 38.67
C ALA A 878 2.90 70.72 38.67
N LYS A 879 1.83 70.89 37.94
CA LYS A 879 0.97 72.09 37.93
C LYS A 879 0.19 72.15 39.22
N GLU A 880 -0.10 73.37 39.70
CA GLU A 880 -0.98 73.55 40.89
C GLU A 880 -2.42 73.07 40.72
#